data_602fbd9c25ba6d79702cb12ce2e64f5a
#
_entry.id   602fbd9c25ba6d79702cb12ce2e64f5a
#
_cell.length_a   1.000
_cell.length_b   1.000
_cell.length_c   1.000
_cell.angle_alpha   90.00
_cell.angle_beta   90.00
_cell.angle_gamma   90.00
#
_symmetry.space_group_name_H-M   'P 1'
#
loop_
_entity.id
_entity.type
_entity.pdbx_description
1 polymer ?
#
loop_
_entity_poly.entity_id
_entity_poly.type
_entity_poly.pdbx_seq_one_letter_code
_entity_poly.pdbx_strand_id
1 'polypeptide(L)'
;MPHPAAPLGAALLLVLLAADSSQTVLLRAPEAAQFLRQRQRRAYQIFEETKQGHLERECVEEHCSKEEAREVFENDPETEYFYPKYLACIQKYGSPYTRSPDFLTCVHNLPNQCSPDPCYKEGTVKCEDLKGDFYCECKRGWQGKTCEKDIDECRTQNGGCSQVCLNKLGSYRCSCNSGYTLKDSKICEDIDECAASADICGEAHCKNLVSSYECLCDAGYKYDDVKKTCQDIDECEEKLCEQTCVNSPGSYTCHCDGRGGVKLSQDMNTCENIVPCVPFAVGRSVKSLYLGRMFSGTPVIRLRFKRKQLTRLVAEFDFRTFDPEGILFFAGGHQDSTWIVLALRKGRLELQLKYNGIGRVTSTGPLINHGMWQTISVEELERNLILKVNRDAVMKIAVSGDLFTLDKGVYQLNLTVGGIPFKTKDLILPINPRLDGCMRAWNWLNGEDTSIQETIKMNEKMQCFAVAGRGSFYPGRGFAVFNLTYVQPSSGNETKKNWEIEVNAVIQPATDTGVLFALVTEEASVPLSLSLIDYHSTKKLKQQFITVALENIVVSRLAINLCDKKEHAVDVLLKKDHLSLKVDGMAGENELSISELEGSLSILESSLQSPVKTYVGGLPDVPVTSTPVTASYHGCMTVKLSNKALDLDEALYKHSDITSHSCPPVEAGP
;
A
#
# COMPACT_ATOMS: atom_id res chain seq x y z
N MET A 1 -36.40 50.52 16.49
CA MET A 1 -37.09 49.33 15.93
C MET A 1 -36.01 48.41 15.41
N PRO A 2 -35.72 47.31 16.05
CA PRO A 2 -34.74 46.35 15.58
C PRO A 2 -35.41 45.21 14.79
N HIS A 3 -34.87 44.92 13.63
CA HIS A 3 -35.20 43.70 12.87
C HIS A 3 -34.50 42.50 13.46
N PRO A 4 -35.13 41.31 13.47
CA PRO A 4 -34.56 40.12 14.08
C PRO A 4 -33.55 39.43 13.15
N ALA A 5 -32.42 39.06 13.71
CA ALA A 5 -31.39 38.22 13.08
C ALA A 5 -31.89 36.79 12.94
N ALA A 6 -31.81 36.24 11.75
CA ALA A 6 -32.02 34.82 11.46
C ALA A 6 -30.83 33.97 11.96
N PRO A 7 -31.01 32.70 12.31
CA PRO A 7 -30.00 31.93 13.00
C PRO A 7 -28.95 31.40 12.03
N LEU A 8 -27.79 31.98 12.05
CA LEU A 8 -26.55 31.49 11.40
C LEU A 8 -25.92 30.30 12.13
N GLY A 9 -26.53 29.79 13.20
CA GLY A 9 -25.95 28.76 14.04
C GLY A 9 -26.05 27.34 13.47
N ALA A 10 -27.05 27.02 12.66
CA ALA A 10 -27.24 25.64 12.16
C ALA A 10 -26.36 25.33 10.97
N ALA A 11 -26.04 26.31 10.13
CA ALA A 11 -25.15 26.10 8.97
C ALA A 11 -23.68 25.95 9.39
N LEU A 12 -23.29 26.63 10.49
CA LEU A 12 -21.92 26.50 11.02
C LEU A 12 -21.67 25.15 11.72
N LEU A 13 -22.73 24.56 12.31
CA LEU A 13 -22.62 23.23 12.94
C LEU A 13 -22.49 22.09 11.90
N LEU A 14 -23.17 22.22 10.76
CA LEU A 14 -23.06 21.27 9.65
C LEU A 14 -21.70 21.35 8.94
N VAL A 15 -21.10 22.54 8.83
CA VAL A 15 -19.77 22.71 8.26
C VAL A 15 -18.69 22.20 9.21
N LEU A 16 -18.89 22.33 10.53
CA LEU A 16 -17.95 21.75 11.52
C LEU A 16 -18.04 20.23 11.60
N LEU A 17 -19.22 19.64 11.38
CA LEU A 17 -19.38 18.18 11.32
C LEU A 17 -18.83 17.59 9.99
N ALA A 18 -18.87 18.35 8.90
CA ALA A 18 -18.26 17.95 7.64
C ALA A 18 -16.72 18.13 7.65
N ALA A 19 -16.19 19.07 8.45
CA ALA A 19 -14.75 19.25 8.61
C ALA A 19 -14.11 18.16 9.49
N ASP A 20 -14.88 17.52 10.37
CA ASP A 20 -14.37 16.40 11.21
C ASP A 20 -14.29 15.06 10.45
N SER A 21 -14.95 14.94 9.29
CA SER A 21 -14.85 13.75 8.43
C SER A 21 -13.63 13.75 7.48
N SER A 22 -12.88 14.85 7.42
CA SER A 22 -11.66 14.99 6.62
C SER A 22 -10.37 14.76 7.44
N GLN A 23 -10.50 14.22 8.64
CA GLN A 23 -9.33 13.85 9.44
C GLN A 23 -8.66 12.62 8.84
N THR A 24 -7.53 12.90 8.20
CA THR A 24 -6.34 12.04 8.03
C THR A 24 -6.57 10.53 7.99
N VAL A 25 -6.04 9.91 6.99
CA VAL A 25 -5.91 8.45 6.76
C VAL A 25 -5.15 7.70 7.90
N LEU A 26 -5.28 8.16 9.12
CA LEU A 26 -4.86 7.47 10.32
C LEU A 26 -6.09 6.80 10.92
N LEU A 27 -6.33 5.56 10.51
CA LEU A 27 -7.37 4.73 11.11
C LEU A 27 -7.06 4.52 12.60
N ARG A 28 -8.04 4.70 13.45
CA ARG A 28 -7.91 4.32 14.86
C ARG A 28 -7.79 2.79 14.99
N ALA A 29 -7.08 2.32 15.99
CA ALA A 29 -6.80 0.90 16.18
C ALA A 29 -8.01 -0.05 16.10
N PRO A 30 -9.23 0.31 16.59
CA PRO A 30 -10.40 -0.55 16.42
C PRO A 30 -10.80 -0.72 14.95
N GLU A 31 -10.72 0.35 14.17
CA GLU A 31 -11.09 0.36 12.74
C GLU A 31 -10.08 -0.44 11.91
N ALA A 32 -8.78 -0.30 12.22
CA ALA A 32 -7.73 -1.09 11.59
C ALA A 32 -7.81 -2.58 11.98
N ALA A 33 -8.09 -2.89 13.23
CA ALA A 33 -8.29 -4.26 13.68
C ALA A 33 -9.52 -4.91 13.03
N GLN A 34 -10.60 -4.14 12.80
CA GLN A 34 -11.79 -4.60 12.09
C GLN A 34 -11.51 -4.83 10.61
N PHE A 35 -10.78 -3.92 9.95
CA PHE A 35 -10.33 -4.03 8.57
C PHE A 35 -9.44 -5.28 8.34
N LEU A 36 -8.53 -5.56 9.26
CA LEU A 36 -7.64 -6.71 9.19
C LEU A 36 -8.35 -8.04 9.48
N ARG A 37 -9.37 -8.05 10.36
CA ARG A 37 -10.22 -9.24 10.62
C ARG A 37 -11.09 -9.61 9.43
N GLN A 38 -11.54 -8.65 8.63
CA GLN A 38 -12.39 -8.89 7.45
C GLN A 38 -11.63 -9.56 6.30
N ARG A 39 -10.30 -9.52 6.29
CA ARG A 39 -9.47 -10.17 5.26
C ARG A 39 -9.51 -11.70 5.25
N GLN A 40 -10.10 -12.36 6.25
CA GLN A 40 -9.95 -13.82 6.42
C GLN A 40 -11.14 -14.70 6.00
N ARG A 41 -12.26 -14.18 5.46
CA ARG A 41 -13.37 -15.06 5.06
C ARG A 41 -14.04 -14.64 3.77
N ARG A 42 -13.73 -15.33 2.70
CA ARG A 42 -14.53 -15.41 1.46
C ARG A 42 -14.87 -16.87 1.18
N ALA A 43 -16.17 -17.18 1.11
CA ALA A 43 -16.66 -18.40 0.45
C ALA A 43 -18.02 -18.12 -0.19
N TYR A 44 -18.19 -18.64 -1.37
CA TYR A 44 -19.31 -18.53 -2.32
C TYR A 44 -20.58 -19.22 -1.87
N GLN A 45 -21.77 -18.70 -2.25
CA GLN A 45 -22.91 -19.55 -2.70
C GLN A 45 -23.95 -18.73 -3.51
N ILE A 46 -24.47 -19.37 -4.53
CA ILE A 46 -25.46 -18.99 -5.55
C ILE A 46 -26.83 -19.49 -5.11
N PHE A 47 -27.95 -18.74 -5.34
CA PHE A 47 -29.25 -19.26 -5.78
C PHE A 47 -30.23 -18.13 -6.16
N GLU A 48 -30.98 -18.39 -7.25
CA GLU A 48 -31.96 -17.54 -7.91
C GLU A 48 -33.41 -17.86 -7.51
N GLU A 49 -34.31 -16.87 -7.71
CA GLU A 49 -35.71 -16.82 -8.16
C GLU A 49 -36.86 -17.15 -7.21
N THR A 50 -37.92 -16.30 -7.17
CA THR A 50 -39.20 -16.47 -7.91
C THR A 50 -40.18 -15.31 -7.66
N LYS A 51 -40.89 -14.84 -8.68
CA LYS A 51 -42.04 -13.90 -8.62
C LYS A 51 -43.31 -14.63 -9.08
N GLN A 52 -44.40 -14.53 -8.28
CA GLN A 52 -45.74 -15.10 -8.58
C GLN A 52 -46.42 -14.49 -9.81
N GLY A 53 -47.10 -15.30 -10.61
CA GLY A 53 -47.81 -14.94 -11.82
C GLY A 53 -49.18 -14.31 -11.61
N HIS A 54 -49.54 -13.33 -12.43
CA HIS A 54 -50.83 -12.66 -12.43
C HIS A 54 -51.61 -13.05 -13.66
N LEU A 55 -52.91 -13.45 -13.53
CA LEU A 55 -53.80 -13.89 -14.63
C LEU A 55 -53.78 -12.90 -15.79
N GLU A 56 -53.82 -11.62 -15.50
CA GLU A 56 -53.84 -10.54 -16.51
C GLU A 56 -52.52 -10.47 -17.28
N ARG A 57 -51.40 -10.64 -16.64
CA ARG A 57 -50.09 -10.66 -17.27
C ARG A 57 -49.86 -11.93 -18.05
N GLU A 58 -50.15 -13.08 -17.42
CA GLU A 58 -49.75 -14.38 -17.97
C GLU A 58 -50.73 -14.87 -19.06
N CYS A 59 -52.07 -14.60 -18.90
CA CYS A 59 -53.08 -15.17 -19.81
C CYS A 59 -53.86 -14.13 -20.63
N VAL A 60 -53.71 -12.83 -20.31
CA VAL A 60 -54.41 -11.76 -21.05
C VAL A 60 -53.45 -10.92 -21.87
N GLU A 61 -52.26 -10.64 -21.37
CA GLU A 61 -51.23 -9.91 -22.10
C GLU A 61 -50.34 -10.84 -22.93
N GLU A 62 -50.17 -12.09 -22.47
CA GLU A 62 -49.40 -13.12 -23.17
C GLU A 62 -50.24 -14.39 -23.37
N HIS A 63 -49.76 -15.32 -24.17
CA HIS A 63 -50.40 -16.61 -24.39
C HIS A 63 -50.02 -17.58 -23.30
N CYS A 64 -50.93 -17.83 -22.37
CA CYS A 64 -50.57 -18.73 -21.26
C CYS A 64 -50.68 -20.20 -21.60
N SER A 65 -49.73 -20.95 -21.08
CA SER A 65 -49.78 -22.42 -21.05
C SER A 65 -50.70 -22.89 -19.92
N LYS A 66 -51.05 -24.20 -19.92
CA LYS A 66 -51.82 -24.76 -18.80
C LYS A 66 -51.05 -24.71 -17.48
N GLU A 67 -49.74 -24.74 -17.56
CA GLU A 67 -48.85 -24.69 -16.40
C GLU A 67 -48.83 -23.29 -15.79
N GLU A 68 -48.70 -22.24 -16.60
CA GLU A 68 -48.80 -20.83 -16.17
C GLU A 68 -50.21 -20.49 -15.62
N ALA A 69 -51.29 -21.01 -16.25
CA ALA A 69 -52.61 -20.91 -15.69
C ALA A 69 -52.74 -21.61 -14.33
N ARG A 70 -52.05 -22.73 -14.14
CA ARG A 70 -51.98 -23.42 -12.86
C ARG A 70 -51.22 -22.64 -11.80
N GLU A 71 -50.13 -21.95 -12.17
CA GLU A 71 -49.38 -21.08 -11.28
C GLU A 71 -50.19 -19.85 -10.85
N VAL A 72 -51.07 -19.36 -11.75
CA VAL A 72 -52.00 -18.26 -11.44
C VAL A 72 -53.10 -18.68 -10.45
N PHE A 73 -53.71 -19.89 -10.66
CA PHE A 73 -54.80 -20.34 -9.81
C PHE A 73 -54.39 -21.17 -8.62
N GLU A 74 -53.15 -21.64 -8.60
CA GLU A 74 -52.52 -22.44 -7.52
C GLU A 74 -53.34 -23.71 -7.18
N ASN A 75 -54.32 -24.10 -8.02
CA ASN A 75 -55.13 -25.32 -7.83
C ASN A 75 -55.59 -25.94 -9.14
N ASP A 76 -55.71 -27.27 -9.17
CA ASP A 76 -56.12 -28.04 -10.33
C ASP A 76 -57.58 -27.83 -10.75
N PRO A 77 -58.58 -27.78 -9.87
CA PRO A 77 -59.97 -27.63 -10.28
C PRO A 77 -60.26 -26.34 -11.00
N GLU A 78 -59.69 -25.21 -10.56
CA GLU A 78 -59.91 -23.91 -11.22
C GLU A 78 -59.14 -23.84 -12.55
N THR A 79 -57.95 -24.40 -12.58
CA THR A 79 -57.18 -24.49 -13.84
C THR A 79 -57.88 -25.34 -14.91
N GLU A 80 -58.41 -26.51 -14.55
CA GLU A 80 -59.14 -27.41 -15.45
C GLU A 80 -60.48 -26.80 -15.91
N TYR A 81 -61.08 -25.94 -15.10
CA TYR A 81 -62.27 -25.19 -15.48
C TYR A 81 -61.97 -24.01 -16.42
N PHE A 82 -60.92 -23.25 -16.08
CA PHE A 82 -60.52 -22.03 -16.82
C PHE A 82 -59.87 -22.35 -18.17
N TYR A 83 -58.86 -23.21 -18.20
CA TYR A 83 -57.97 -23.36 -19.34
C TYR A 83 -58.67 -23.82 -20.64
N PRO A 84 -59.64 -24.79 -20.64
CA PRO A 84 -60.41 -25.13 -21.86
C PRO A 84 -61.25 -23.97 -22.38
N LYS A 85 -61.76 -23.11 -21.48
CA LYS A 85 -62.59 -21.97 -21.89
C LYS A 85 -61.73 -20.83 -22.41
N TYR A 86 -60.55 -20.64 -21.85
CA TYR A 86 -59.51 -19.75 -22.33
C TYR A 86 -59.10 -20.11 -23.77
N LEU A 87 -58.85 -21.39 -24.01
CA LEU A 87 -58.57 -21.89 -25.37
C LEU A 87 -59.72 -21.69 -26.34
N ALA A 88 -60.98 -21.83 -25.88
CA ALA A 88 -62.14 -21.53 -26.69
C ALA A 88 -62.26 -20.04 -27.06
N CYS A 89 -61.93 -19.16 -26.13
CA CYS A 89 -61.83 -17.71 -26.38
C CYS A 89 -60.75 -17.38 -27.39
N ILE A 90 -59.57 -18.02 -27.30
CA ILE A 90 -58.48 -17.87 -28.28
C ILE A 90 -58.95 -18.35 -29.65
N GLN A 91 -59.59 -19.51 -29.73
CA GLN A 91 -60.06 -20.06 -30.99
C GLN A 91 -61.12 -19.17 -31.67
N LYS A 92 -61.94 -18.48 -30.85
CA LYS A 92 -63.06 -17.69 -31.36
C LYS A 92 -62.68 -16.28 -31.75
N TYR A 93 -61.78 -15.65 -30.97
CA TYR A 93 -61.43 -14.23 -31.06
C TYR A 93 -59.96 -13.94 -31.37
N GLY A 94 -59.13 -14.97 -31.50
CA GLY A 94 -57.68 -14.85 -31.80
C GLY A 94 -56.79 -14.74 -30.59
N SER A 95 -55.51 -14.60 -30.86
CA SER A 95 -54.46 -14.56 -29.81
C SER A 95 -54.55 -13.30 -28.92
N PRO A 96 -54.20 -13.39 -27.64
CA PRO A 96 -54.13 -12.26 -26.72
C PRO A 96 -53.31 -11.07 -27.24
N TYR A 97 -52.27 -11.34 -28.05
CA TYR A 97 -51.43 -10.30 -28.67
C TYR A 97 -52.17 -9.31 -29.55
N THR A 98 -53.37 -9.65 -30.02
CA THR A 98 -54.22 -8.75 -30.86
C THR A 98 -54.94 -7.69 -30.04
N ARG A 99 -54.97 -7.78 -28.73
CA ARG A 99 -55.70 -6.89 -27.79
C ARG A 99 -57.13 -6.63 -28.23
N SER A 100 -57.80 -7.63 -28.78
CA SER A 100 -59.20 -7.53 -29.20
C SER A 100 -60.09 -7.29 -27.97
N PRO A 101 -60.97 -6.26 -27.96
CA PRO A 101 -61.94 -6.08 -26.89
C PRO A 101 -62.89 -7.27 -26.71
N ASP A 102 -63.18 -7.99 -27.79
CA ASP A 102 -64.03 -9.16 -27.75
C ASP A 102 -63.33 -10.38 -27.12
N PHE A 103 -62.01 -10.51 -27.28
CA PHE A 103 -61.23 -11.54 -26.57
C PHE A 103 -61.22 -11.26 -25.06
N LEU A 104 -60.93 -9.99 -24.66
CA LEU A 104 -61.00 -9.60 -23.28
C LEU A 104 -62.37 -9.86 -22.66
N THR A 105 -63.44 -9.54 -23.38
CA THR A 105 -64.82 -9.81 -22.97
C THR A 105 -65.11 -11.32 -22.89
N CYS A 106 -64.57 -12.15 -23.77
CA CYS A 106 -64.71 -13.60 -23.73
C CYS A 106 -64.03 -14.20 -22.51
N VAL A 107 -62.81 -13.76 -22.19
CA VAL A 107 -62.08 -14.29 -21.03
C VAL A 107 -62.72 -13.84 -19.72
N HIS A 108 -63.28 -12.63 -19.67
CA HIS A 108 -63.94 -12.11 -18.47
C HIS A 108 -65.43 -12.52 -18.37
N ASN A 109 -66.13 -12.72 -19.51
CA ASN A 109 -67.56 -13.12 -19.53
C ASN A 109 -67.74 -14.59 -19.91
N LEU A 110 -66.97 -15.51 -19.30
CA LEU A 110 -67.19 -16.93 -19.47
C LEU A 110 -68.63 -17.29 -19.04
N PRO A 111 -69.34 -17.93 -19.96
CA PRO A 111 -70.79 -18.13 -19.74
C PRO A 111 -71.05 -18.85 -18.45
N ASN A 112 -71.99 -18.30 -17.68
CA ASN A 112 -72.50 -18.91 -16.47
C ASN A 112 -73.16 -20.24 -16.82
N GLN A 113 -72.69 -21.35 -16.32
CA GLN A 113 -73.27 -22.66 -16.58
C GLN A 113 -74.29 -22.98 -15.48
N CYS A 114 -75.34 -22.23 -15.51
CA CYS A 114 -76.50 -22.67 -14.76
C CYS A 114 -77.21 -23.77 -15.53
N SER A 115 -77.34 -24.92 -14.99
CA SER A 115 -78.17 -26.06 -15.41
C SER A 115 -79.63 -25.65 -15.39
N PRO A 116 -80.56 -26.47 -15.81
CA PRO A 116 -81.98 -26.15 -15.78
C PRO A 116 -82.51 -25.58 -14.46
N ASP A 117 -81.77 -25.67 -13.44
CA ASP A 117 -81.97 -24.91 -12.18
C ASP A 117 -81.72 -23.43 -12.44
N PRO A 118 -82.63 -22.51 -12.21
CA PRO A 118 -82.51 -21.10 -12.50
C PRO A 118 -81.52 -20.39 -11.58
N CYS A 119 -81.23 -20.97 -10.42
CA CYS A 119 -80.31 -20.42 -9.44
C CYS A 119 -78.88 -20.78 -9.78
N TYR A 120 -78.00 -19.80 -9.61
CA TYR A 120 -76.57 -20.00 -9.78
C TYR A 120 -76.06 -20.92 -8.66
N LYS A 121 -75.62 -22.12 -8.99
CA LYS A 121 -75.28 -23.19 -8.04
C LYS A 121 -74.28 -22.78 -6.96
N GLU A 122 -73.31 -22.00 -7.34
CA GLU A 122 -72.26 -21.60 -6.39
C GLU A 122 -72.70 -20.49 -5.43
N GLY A 123 -73.58 -19.60 -5.91
CA GLY A 123 -74.11 -18.48 -5.14
C GLY A 123 -75.33 -18.75 -4.33
N THR A 124 -75.89 -19.95 -4.46
CA THR A 124 -77.21 -20.26 -3.85
C THR A 124 -77.05 -21.32 -2.77
N VAL A 125 -77.72 -21.10 -1.66
CA VAL A 125 -77.87 -22.08 -0.57
C VAL A 125 -78.88 -23.11 -0.95
N LYS A 126 -80.00 -22.62 -1.43
CA LYS A 126 -81.13 -23.43 -1.97
C LYS A 126 -81.92 -22.60 -2.97
N CYS A 127 -82.52 -23.26 -3.91
CA CYS A 127 -83.52 -22.70 -4.77
C CYS A 127 -84.89 -23.05 -4.23
N GLU A 128 -85.76 -22.08 -4.07
CA GLU A 128 -87.16 -22.28 -3.71
C GLU A 128 -88.02 -22.01 -4.93
N ASP A 129 -88.86 -22.98 -5.30
CA ASP A 129 -89.80 -22.83 -6.40
C ASP A 129 -90.98 -22.00 -5.94
N LEU A 130 -91.14 -20.83 -6.56
CA LEU A 130 -92.27 -19.93 -6.29
C LEU A 130 -93.18 -19.95 -7.50
N LYS A 131 -94.46 -19.96 -7.33
CA LYS A 131 -95.46 -19.99 -8.42
C LYS A 131 -95.23 -18.82 -9.43
N GLY A 132 -94.67 -19.18 -10.55
CA GLY A 132 -94.42 -18.22 -11.63
C GLY A 132 -93.11 -17.42 -11.47
N ASP A 133 -92.34 -17.70 -10.47
CA ASP A 133 -91.01 -17.16 -10.27
C ASP A 133 -90.18 -18.11 -9.40
N PHE A 134 -88.96 -17.83 -9.21
CA PHE A 134 -88.06 -18.61 -8.33
C PHE A 134 -87.37 -17.66 -7.37
N TYR A 135 -87.08 -18.16 -6.19
CA TYR A 135 -86.24 -17.48 -5.18
C TYR A 135 -84.98 -18.29 -4.94
N CYS A 136 -83.91 -17.64 -5.15
CA CYS A 136 -82.63 -18.19 -4.81
C CYS A 136 -82.17 -17.57 -3.49
N GLU A 137 -82.04 -18.39 -2.47
CA GLU A 137 -81.40 -17.98 -1.22
C GLU A 137 -79.89 -17.86 -1.45
N CYS A 138 -79.41 -16.63 -1.49
CA CYS A 138 -78.02 -16.41 -1.77
C CYS A 138 -77.11 -16.71 -0.61
N LYS A 139 -76.02 -17.36 -0.89
CA LYS A 139 -74.92 -17.46 0.08
C LYS A 139 -74.35 -16.12 0.40
N ARG A 140 -73.72 -15.99 1.51
CA ARG A 140 -73.02 -14.77 1.93
C ARG A 140 -72.04 -14.40 0.84
N GLY A 141 -72.03 -13.12 0.40
CA GLY A 141 -71.23 -12.65 -0.69
C GLY A 141 -71.92 -12.67 -2.06
N TRP A 142 -73.18 -13.16 -2.16
CA TRP A 142 -73.91 -13.23 -3.39
C TRP A 142 -75.17 -12.38 -3.32
N GLN A 143 -75.59 -11.83 -4.47
CA GLN A 143 -76.79 -11.03 -4.63
C GLN A 143 -77.43 -11.25 -6.02
N GLY A 144 -78.58 -10.74 -6.23
CA GLY A 144 -79.34 -10.88 -7.49
C GLY A 144 -80.45 -11.88 -7.35
N LYS A 145 -81.36 -11.89 -8.32
CA LYS A 145 -82.58 -12.72 -8.32
C LYS A 145 -82.27 -14.21 -8.33
N THR A 146 -81.20 -14.55 -9.05
CA THR A 146 -80.70 -15.92 -9.22
C THR A 146 -79.40 -16.17 -8.44
N CYS A 147 -79.03 -15.26 -7.55
CA CYS A 147 -77.76 -15.28 -6.83
C CYS A 147 -76.53 -15.32 -7.77
N GLU A 148 -76.69 -14.80 -8.95
CA GLU A 148 -75.69 -14.80 -9.99
C GLU A 148 -74.70 -13.63 -9.91
N LYS A 149 -75.04 -12.64 -9.05
CA LYS A 149 -74.20 -11.46 -8.88
C LYS A 149 -73.39 -11.57 -7.61
N ASP A 150 -72.13 -11.54 -7.82
CA ASP A 150 -71.19 -11.39 -6.74
C ASP A 150 -71.30 -10.03 -6.06
N ILE A 151 -71.19 -10.00 -4.74
CA ILE A 151 -71.08 -8.75 -3.96
C ILE A 151 -69.58 -8.39 -3.96
N ASP A 152 -69.26 -7.34 -4.67
CA ASP A 152 -67.90 -6.80 -4.63
C ASP A 152 -67.65 -6.07 -3.30
N GLU A 153 -67.19 -6.78 -2.30
CA GLU A 153 -66.91 -6.22 -0.98
C GLU A 153 -65.78 -5.17 -1.07
N CYS A 154 -64.93 -5.29 -2.08
CA CYS A 154 -63.81 -4.36 -2.26
C CYS A 154 -64.23 -2.92 -2.55
N ARG A 155 -65.48 -2.73 -3.09
CA ARG A 155 -66.04 -1.38 -3.32
C ARG A 155 -66.41 -0.66 -2.05
N THR A 156 -66.62 -1.37 -0.92
CA THR A 156 -67.01 -0.77 0.34
C THR A 156 -65.81 -0.80 1.27
N GLN A 157 -65.20 0.39 1.50
CA GLN A 157 -64.03 0.52 2.38
C GLN A 157 -62.93 -0.49 2.09
N ASN A 158 -62.68 -0.81 0.84
CA ASN A 158 -61.71 -1.79 0.38
C ASN A 158 -61.85 -3.17 1.06
N GLY A 159 -63.10 -3.60 1.33
CA GLY A 159 -63.35 -4.84 2.09
C GLY A 159 -62.83 -4.87 3.51
N GLY A 160 -62.29 -3.74 4.02
CA GLY A 160 -61.56 -3.65 5.27
C GLY A 160 -60.09 -4.13 5.15
N CYS A 161 -59.58 -4.34 3.91
CA CYS A 161 -58.18 -4.69 3.64
C CYS A 161 -57.29 -3.45 3.81
N SER A 162 -56.15 -3.62 4.42
CA SER A 162 -55.20 -2.49 4.60
C SER A 162 -54.55 -2.06 3.29
N GLN A 163 -54.41 -2.99 2.31
CA GLN A 163 -53.81 -2.67 1.00
C GLN A 163 -54.75 -3.13 -0.15
N VAL A 164 -54.53 -4.29 -0.71
CA VAL A 164 -55.20 -4.79 -1.89
C VAL A 164 -56.37 -5.65 -1.49
N CYS A 165 -57.57 -5.34 -2.00
CA CYS A 165 -58.71 -6.20 -1.91
C CYS A 165 -58.94 -6.87 -3.23
N LEU A 166 -59.05 -8.19 -3.24
CA LEU A 166 -59.33 -9.03 -4.39
C LEU A 166 -60.69 -9.60 -4.27
N ASN A 167 -61.61 -9.10 -5.06
CA ASN A 167 -62.93 -9.70 -5.10
C ASN A 167 -62.91 -11.09 -5.70
N LYS A 168 -63.61 -12.02 -5.08
CA LYS A 168 -63.82 -13.38 -5.53
C LYS A 168 -65.28 -13.70 -5.53
N LEU A 169 -65.70 -14.63 -6.34
CA LEU A 169 -67.08 -15.06 -6.35
C LEU A 169 -67.58 -15.54 -5.00
N GLY A 170 -68.51 -14.79 -4.39
CA GLY A 170 -69.09 -15.05 -3.08
C GLY A 170 -68.23 -14.70 -1.89
N SER A 171 -67.15 -14.01 -2.10
CA SER A 171 -66.28 -13.54 -1.00
C SER A 171 -65.21 -12.62 -1.57
N TYR A 172 -64.34 -12.14 -0.69
CA TYR A 172 -63.15 -11.38 -1.04
C TYR A 172 -61.96 -11.92 -0.30
N ARG A 173 -60.82 -11.53 -0.76
CA ARG A 173 -59.53 -11.80 -0.10
C ARG A 173 -58.69 -10.52 -0.09
N CYS A 174 -58.15 -10.24 1.08
CA CYS A 174 -57.12 -9.23 1.12
C CYS A 174 -55.80 -9.82 0.64
N SER A 175 -55.06 -9.03 -0.07
CA SER A 175 -53.71 -9.31 -0.52
C SER A 175 -52.85 -8.14 -0.14
N CYS A 176 -51.59 -8.42 0.09
CA CYS A 176 -50.61 -7.41 0.36
C CYS A 176 -49.77 -7.16 -0.88
N ASN A 177 -49.26 -5.95 -1.00
CA ASN A 177 -48.25 -5.63 -1.98
C ASN A 177 -46.95 -6.41 -1.66
N SER A 178 -46.07 -6.47 -2.61
CA SER A 178 -44.73 -7.04 -2.40
C SER A 178 -44.06 -6.41 -1.19
N GLY A 179 -43.38 -7.20 -0.37
CA GLY A 179 -42.73 -6.74 0.85
C GLY A 179 -43.61 -6.74 2.12
N TYR A 180 -44.88 -7.18 1.99
CA TYR A 180 -45.79 -7.25 3.14
C TYR A 180 -46.35 -8.65 3.33
N THR A 181 -46.56 -9.04 4.54
CA THR A 181 -47.29 -10.29 4.94
C THR A 181 -48.67 -9.98 5.42
N LEU A 182 -49.64 -10.87 5.10
CA LEU A 182 -51.02 -10.71 5.51
C LEU A 182 -51.19 -11.28 6.92
N LYS A 183 -51.54 -10.44 7.89
CA LYS A 183 -51.88 -10.77 9.26
C LYS A 183 -53.39 -10.60 9.48
N ASP A 184 -53.96 -11.46 10.27
CA ASP A 184 -55.39 -11.44 10.63
C ASP A 184 -56.33 -11.34 9.40
N SER A 185 -55.89 -11.87 8.28
CA SER A 185 -56.60 -11.91 6.99
C SER A 185 -56.93 -10.54 6.40
N LYS A 186 -56.53 -9.40 6.98
CA LYS A 186 -56.88 -8.04 6.55
C LYS A 186 -55.74 -7.03 6.64
N ILE A 187 -54.81 -7.23 7.54
CA ILE A 187 -53.74 -6.30 7.86
C ILE A 187 -52.45 -6.73 7.13
N CYS A 188 -51.88 -5.84 6.36
CA CYS A 188 -50.57 -6.06 5.79
C CYS A 188 -49.51 -5.44 6.70
N GLU A 189 -48.67 -6.26 7.25
CA GLU A 189 -47.51 -5.89 8.04
C GLU A 189 -46.27 -5.99 7.17
N ASP A 190 -45.36 -5.06 7.34
CA ASP A 190 -44.07 -5.09 6.66
C ASP A 190 -43.32 -6.38 6.97
N ILE A 191 -42.71 -6.97 5.97
CA ILE A 191 -41.87 -8.14 6.15
C ILE A 191 -40.51 -7.62 6.54
N ASP A 192 -40.04 -7.96 7.73
CA ASP A 192 -38.63 -7.75 8.09
C ASP A 192 -37.81 -8.86 7.44
N GLU A 193 -37.34 -8.58 6.22
CA GLU A 193 -36.56 -9.57 5.46
C GLU A 193 -35.25 -9.88 6.18
N CYS A 194 -34.69 -8.92 6.89
CA CYS A 194 -33.47 -9.09 7.66
C CYS A 194 -33.63 -10.06 8.82
N ALA A 195 -34.80 -10.04 9.49
CA ALA A 195 -35.10 -10.97 10.54
C ALA A 195 -35.55 -12.33 10.00
N ALA A 196 -36.22 -12.35 8.85
CA ALA A 196 -36.73 -13.56 8.23
C ALA A 196 -35.63 -14.42 7.60
N SER A 197 -34.56 -13.83 7.13
CA SER A 197 -33.41 -14.53 6.53
C SER A 197 -32.11 -13.87 6.91
N ALA A 198 -31.36 -14.50 7.80
CA ALA A 198 -30.08 -14.00 8.25
C ALA A 198 -29.04 -13.83 7.12
N ASP A 199 -29.19 -14.58 6.03
CA ASP A 199 -28.24 -14.59 4.91
C ASP A 199 -28.74 -13.82 3.70
N ILE A 200 -29.77 -12.98 3.83
CA ILE A 200 -30.39 -12.29 2.68
C ILE A 200 -29.39 -11.37 1.98
N CYS A 201 -28.56 -10.70 2.76
CA CYS A 201 -27.49 -9.79 2.30
C CYS A 201 -26.11 -10.44 2.24
N GLY A 202 -25.99 -11.74 2.59
CA GLY A 202 -24.70 -12.39 2.68
C GLY A 202 -23.80 -11.74 3.73
N GLU A 203 -22.69 -11.17 3.31
CA GLU A 203 -21.72 -10.51 4.19
C GLU A 203 -22.08 -9.05 4.53
N ALA A 204 -23.03 -8.46 3.81
CA ALA A 204 -23.43 -7.07 4.00
C ALA A 204 -24.39 -6.89 5.18
N HIS A 205 -24.40 -5.71 5.77
CA HIS A 205 -25.34 -5.37 6.82
C HIS A 205 -26.74 -5.18 6.25
N CYS A 206 -27.70 -5.94 6.72
CA CYS A 206 -29.08 -5.83 6.29
C CYS A 206 -29.81 -4.75 7.08
N LYS A 207 -30.45 -3.83 6.36
CA LYS A 207 -31.30 -2.79 6.92
C LYS A 207 -32.71 -2.95 6.37
N ASN A 208 -33.65 -3.26 7.26
CA ASN A 208 -35.06 -3.34 6.89
C ASN A 208 -35.61 -1.96 6.52
N LEU A 209 -36.32 -1.88 5.41
CA LEU A 209 -37.03 -0.72 4.92
C LEU A 209 -38.51 -1.08 4.75
N VAL A 210 -39.36 -0.03 4.64
CA VAL A 210 -40.81 -0.26 4.39
C VAL A 210 -40.99 -0.89 3.02
N SER A 211 -41.53 -2.11 2.98
CA SER A 211 -41.79 -2.94 1.79
C SER A 211 -40.56 -3.56 1.11
N SER A 212 -39.39 -3.44 1.68
CA SER A 212 -38.13 -3.92 1.10
C SER A 212 -37.02 -3.92 2.12
N TYR A 213 -35.84 -4.28 1.72
CA TYR A 213 -34.62 -4.19 2.51
C TYR A 213 -33.49 -3.59 1.69
N GLU A 214 -32.47 -3.15 2.36
CA GLU A 214 -31.23 -2.62 1.76
C GLU A 214 -30.03 -3.32 2.36
N CYS A 215 -29.15 -3.80 1.50
CA CYS A 215 -27.88 -4.36 1.93
C CYS A 215 -26.82 -3.26 1.89
N LEU A 216 -26.28 -2.94 3.05
CA LEU A 216 -25.29 -1.89 3.24
C LEU A 216 -23.92 -2.51 3.42
N CYS A 217 -22.98 -2.06 2.62
CA CYS A 217 -21.56 -2.36 2.82
C CYS A 217 -20.90 -1.28 3.67
N ASP A 218 -19.75 -1.61 4.23
CA ASP A 218 -18.88 -0.62 4.85
C ASP A 218 -18.40 0.42 3.84
N ALA A 219 -17.89 1.54 4.34
CA ALA A 219 -17.37 2.60 3.48
C ALA A 219 -16.28 2.06 2.54
N GLY A 220 -16.30 2.49 1.27
CA GLY A 220 -15.38 2.01 0.24
C GLY A 220 -15.80 0.71 -0.46
N TYR A 221 -16.97 0.15 -0.09
CA TYR A 221 -17.49 -1.06 -0.75
C TYR A 221 -18.86 -0.80 -1.36
N LYS A 222 -19.13 -1.48 -2.47
CA LYS A 222 -20.43 -1.51 -3.15
C LYS A 222 -21.01 -2.91 -3.11
N TYR A 223 -22.30 -2.99 -2.80
CA TYR A 223 -22.99 -4.26 -2.77
C TYR A 223 -23.24 -4.81 -4.17
N ASP A 224 -22.90 -6.08 -4.39
CA ASP A 224 -23.19 -6.85 -5.59
C ASP A 224 -24.38 -7.77 -5.30
N ASP A 225 -25.55 -7.43 -5.86
CA ASP A 225 -26.79 -8.16 -5.67
C ASP A 225 -26.73 -9.63 -6.16
N VAL A 226 -25.88 -9.90 -7.18
CA VAL A 226 -25.77 -11.23 -7.78
C VAL A 226 -24.93 -12.15 -6.91
N LYS A 227 -23.82 -11.64 -6.39
CA LYS A 227 -22.89 -12.43 -5.58
C LYS A 227 -23.23 -12.37 -4.09
N LYS A 228 -24.08 -11.46 -3.67
CA LYS A 228 -24.40 -11.14 -2.27
C LYS A 228 -23.16 -10.82 -1.44
N THR A 229 -22.24 -10.11 -2.02
CA THR A 229 -20.98 -9.70 -1.38
C THR A 229 -20.75 -8.22 -1.54
N CYS A 230 -20.00 -7.64 -0.62
CA CYS A 230 -19.49 -6.28 -0.73
C CYS A 230 -18.22 -6.30 -1.60
N GLN A 231 -18.27 -5.65 -2.75
CA GLN A 231 -17.13 -5.49 -3.62
C GLN A 231 -16.45 -4.17 -3.36
N ASP A 232 -15.15 -4.20 -3.33
CA ASP A 232 -14.31 -3.02 -3.21
C ASP A 232 -14.58 -2.06 -4.37
N ILE A 233 -14.65 -0.77 -4.04
CA ILE A 233 -14.77 0.29 -5.04
C ILE A 233 -13.35 0.67 -5.43
N ASP A 234 -13.02 0.61 -6.72
CA ASP A 234 -11.76 1.15 -7.22
C ASP A 234 -11.90 2.66 -7.43
N GLU A 235 -11.56 3.43 -6.38
CA GLU A 235 -11.64 4.89 -6.47
C GLU A 235 -10.60 5.47 -7.44
N CYS A 236 -9.61 4.69 -7.83
CA CYS A 236 -8.60 5.14 -8.79
C CYS A 236 -9.18 5.33 -10.20
N GLU A 237 -10.32 4.72 -10.53
CA GLU A 237 -11.03 4.97 -11.79
C GLU A 237 -11.53 6.42 -11.88
N GLU A 238 -11.83 7.07 -10.76
CA GLU A 238 -12.29 8.46 -10.70
C GLU A 238 -11.17 9.49 -10.82
N LYS A 239 -9.91 9.04 -10.89
CA LYS A 239 -8.71 9.90 -11.01
C LYS A 239 -8.61 10.95 -9.90
N LEU A 240 -8.86 10.54 -8.68
CA LEU A 240 -8.84 11.41 -7.51
C LEU A 240 -7.42 11.85 -7.13
N CYS A 241 -6.39 11.09 -7.50
CA CYS A 241 -5.00 11.40 -7.22
C CYS A 241 -4.35 12.23 -8.32
N GLU A 242 -3.54 13.21 -7.94
CA GLU A 242 -2.78 14.03 -8.88
C GLU A 242 -1.72 13.23 -9.66
N GLN A 243 -1.07 12.26 -9.03
CA GLN A 243 -0.06 11.41 -9.67
C GLN A 243 -0.50 9.95 -9.67
N THR A 244 0.03 9.13 -8.80
CA THR A 244 -0.25 7.69 -8.77
C THR A 244 -1.31 7.37 -7.75
N CYS A 245 -2.31 6.59 -8.14
CA CYS A 245 -3.33 6.04 -7.27
C CYS A 245 -3.10 4.55 -7.09
N VAL A 246 -3.25 4.07 -5.87
CA VAL A 246 -3.22 2.65 -5.52
C VAL A 246 -4.51 2.32 -4.81
N ASN A 247 -5.32 1.47 -5.44
CA ASN A 247 -6.52 0.94 -4.82
C ASN A 247 -6.16 -0.08 -3.73
N SER A 248 -6.88 -0.04 -2.64
CA SER A 248 -6.77 -0.98 -1.53
C SER A 248 -8.16 -1.31 -1.01
N PRO A 249 -8.36 -2.48 -0.39
CA PRO A 249 -9.69 -2.88 0.08
C PRO A 249 -10.34 -1.83 0.99
N GLY A 250 -11.46 -1.26 0.53
CA GLY A 250 -12.24 -0.25 1.24
C GLY A 250 -11.69 1.17 1.19
N SER A 251 -10.63 1.45 0.40
CA SER A 251 -10.04 2.78 0.29
C SER A 251 -9.00 2.84 -0.84
N TYR A 252 -8.43 4.00 -1.05
CA TYR A 252 -7.32 4.21 -1.97
C TYR A 252 -6.22 5.03 -1.30
N THR A 253 -5.05 5.03 -1.90
CA THR A 253 -3.91 5.83 -1.45
C THR A 253 -3.28 6.54 -2.64
N CYS A 254 -3.11 7.85 -2.52
CA CYS A 254 -2.36 8.62 -3.50
C CYS A 254 -0.87 8.61 -3.17
N HIS A 255 -0.05 8.50 -4.20
CA HIS A 255 1.39 8.56 -4.10
C HIS A 255 1.94 9.70 -4.96
N CYS A 256 2.86 10.43 -4.37
CA CYS A 256 3.67 11.40 -5.07
C CYS A 256 5.05 10.80 -5.34
N ASP A 257 5.65 11.11 -6.50
CA ASP A 257 7.00 10.67 -6.82
C ASP A 257 8.02 11.34 -5.87
N GLY A 258 8.40 10.63 -4.82
CA GLY A 258 9.36 11.11 -3.82
C GLY A 258 10.73 11.50 -4.41
N ARG A 259 11.06 11.03 -5.63
CA ARG A 259 12.26 11.43 -6.37
C ARG A 259 12.21 12.88 -6.86
N GLY A 260 11.01 13.41 -7.08
CA GLY A 260 10.80 14.80 -7.50
C GLY A 260 10.91 15.83 -6.38
N GLY A 261 11.13 15.39 -5.13
CA GLY A 261 11.11 16.30 -3.98
C GLY A 261 9.71 16.81 -3.68
N VAL A 262 8.71 16.01 -3.94
CA VAL A 262 7.30 16.28 -3.64
C VAL A 262 6.81 15.33 -2.55
N LYS A 263 5.82 15.76 -1.79
CA LYS A 263 5.10 14.97 -0.79
C LYS A 263 3.61 15.06 -1.03
N LEU A 264 2.89 14.12 -0.46
CA LEU A 264 1.43 14.17 -0.44
C LEU A 264 0.97 15.36 0.40
N SER A 265 0.05 16.16 -0.15
CA SER A 265 -0.55 17.31 0.52
C SER A 265 -1.55 16.85 1.60
N GLN A 266 -2.06 17.78 2.41
CA GLN A 266 -3.02 17.47 3.47
C GLN A 266 -4.38 16.95 3.00
N ASP A 267 -4.77 17.27 1.77
CA ASP A 267 -5.97 16.75 1.14
C ASP A 267 -5.84 15.27 0.76
N MET A 268 -4.65 14.67 0.94
CA MET A 268 -4.29 13.29 0.62
C MET A 268 -4.45 12.93 -0.87
N ASN A 269 -4.68 13.91 -1.75
CA ASN A 269 -4.94 13.71 -3.17
C ASN A 269 -3.96 14.45 -4.09
N THR A 270 -3.45 15.61 -3.65
CA THR A 270 -2.54 16.45 -4.41
C THR A 270 -1.10 16.35 -3.91
N CYS A 271 -0.15 16.74 -4.75
CA CYS A 271 1.28 16.70 -4.44
C CYS A 271 1.82 18.12 -4.26
N GLU A 272 2.54 18.35 -3.18
CA GLU A 272 3.20 19.64 -2.91
C GLU A 272 4.73 19.49 -2.85
N ASN A 273 5.45 20.57 -3.24
CA ASN A 273 6.90 20.57 -3.18
C ASN A 273 7.40 20.59 -1.73
N ILE A 274 8.38 19.72 -1.44
CA ILE A 274 9.08 19.73 -0.16
C ILE A 274 10.10 20.87 -0.19
N VAL A 275 9.96 21.83 0.73
CA VAL A 275 10.89 22.93 0.87
C VAL A 275 11.86 22.63 2.02
N PRO A 276 13.18 22.53 1.76
CA PRO A 276 14.15 22.35 2.84
C PRO A 276 14.11 23.53 3.82
N CYS A 277 14.01 23.23 5.11
CA CYS A 277 14.06 24.23 6.18
C CYS A 277 15.48 24.41 6.75
N VAL A 278 16.36 23.41 6.52
CA VAL A 278 17.76 23.46 6.94
C VAL A 278 18.63 23.28 5.70
N PRO A 279 19.38 24.31 5.29
CA PRO A 279 20.30 24.22 4.16
C PRO A 279 21.58 23.48 4.58
N PHE A 280 22.03 22.56 3.72
CA PHE A 280 23.32 21.88 3.84
C PHE A 280 24.34 22.47 2.85
N ALA A 281 25.59 22.56 3.28
CA ALA A 281 26.69 23.02 2.44
C ALA A 281 27.12 21.93 1.44
N VAL A 282 26.29 21.64 0.47
CA VAL A 282 26.51 20.59 -0.53
C VAL A 282 27.52 20.96 -1.61
N GLY A 283 28.24 22.08 -1.42
CA GLY A 283 29.29 22.54 -2.34
C GLY A 283 30.34 21.45 -2.58
N ARG A 284 30.72 21.27 -3.86
CA ARG A 284 31.66 20.25 -4.29
C ARG A 284 33.05 20.82 -4.50
N SER A 285 34.08 20.00 -4.23
CA SER A 285 35.48 20.34 -4.51
C SER A 285 35.87 19.95 -5.93
N VAL A 286 36.08 20.91 -6.80
CA VAL A 286 36.35 20.71 -8.23
C VAL A 286 37.55 19.82 -8.54
N LYS A 287 38.52 19.75 -7.63
CA LYS A 287 39.77 18.98 -7.81
C LYS A 287 39.78 17.67 -7.04
N SER A 288 38.64 17.17 -6.57
CA SER A 288 38.53 15.91 -5.81
C SER A 288 37.69 14.90 -6.56
N LEU A 289 38.08 13.62 -6.47
CA LEU A 289 37.38 12.48 -7.03
C LEU A 289 36.66 11.73 -5.90
N TYR A 290 35.36 11.54 -6.03
CA TYR A 290 34.54 10.75 -5.13
C TYR A 290 34.54 9.27 -5.57
N LEU A 291 35.04 8.38 -4.73
CA LEU A 291 35.20 6.96 -4.99
C LEU A 291 33.91 6.14 -4.76
N GLY A 292 33.01 6.60 -3.90
CA GLY A 292 31.77 5.92 -3.53
C GLY A 292 30.65 5.98 -4.58
N ARG A 293 30.89 6.56 -5.75
CA ARG A 293 29.87 6.71 -6.78
C ARG A 293 29.36 5.40 -7.37
N MET A 294 30.27 4.45 -7.60
CA MET A 294 29.95 3.19 -8.25
C MET A 294 29.64 2.14 -7.19
N PHE A 295 28.39 2.06 -6.79
CA PHE A 295 27.91 1.14 -5.77
C PHE A 295 28.20 -0.36 -6.09
N SER A 296 28.37 -0.70 -7.35
CA SER A 296 28.72 -2.06 -7.78
C SER A 296 30.15 -2.51 -7.44
N GLY A 297 31.00 -1.61 -6.92
CA GLY A 297 32.43 -1.87 -6.72
C GLY A 297 33.24 -1.90 -8.02
N THR A 298 32.64 -1.46 -9.14
CA THR A 298 33.36 -1.26 -10.39
C THR A 298 34.25 -0.03 -10.28
N PRO A 299 35.45 -0.06 -10.88
CA PRO A 299 36.38 1.06 -10.81
C PRO A 299 35.76 2.37 -11.33
N VAL A 300 35.97 3.46 -10.61
CA VAL A 300 35.58 4.82 -11.01
C VAL A 300 36.44 5.30 -12.17
N ILE A 301 37.73 4.99 -12.12
CA ILE A 301 38.71 5.32 -13.17
C ILE A 301 39.47 4.05 -13.56
N ARG A 302 39.77 3.93 -14.86
CA ARG A 302 40.61 2.87 -15.41
C ARG A 302 41.71 3.54 -16.25
N LEU A 303 42.94 3.28 -15.90
CA LEU A 303 44.14 3.80 -16.61
C LEU A 303 44.93 2.62 -17.15
N ARG A 304 45.56 2.81 -18.28
CA ARG A 304 46.50 1.89 -18.88
C ARG A 304 47.75 2.62 -19.30
N PHE A 305 48.85 2.31 -18.64
CA PHE A 305 50.17 2.88 -18.96
C PHE A 305 50.89 1.96 -19.91
N LYS A 306 51.58 2.57 -20.87
CA LYS A 306 52.48 1.87 -21.82
C LYS A 306 53.81 2.63 -21.87
N ARG A 307 54.92 1.92 -21.68
CA ARG A 307 56.29 2.45 -21.65
C ARG A 307 57.23 1.61 -22.50
N LYS A 308 58.20 2.26 -23.13
CA LYS A 308 59.25 1.58 -23.91
C LYS A 308 60.35 1.03 -23.01
N GLN A 309 60.49 1.60 -21.81
CA GLN A 309 61.50 1.19 -20.82
C GLN A 309 60.80 0.68 -19.56
N LEU A 310 61.52 -0.15 -18.78
CA LEU A 310 61.04 -0.61 -17.49
C LEU A 310 60.78 0.60 -16.58
N THR A 311 59.59 0.73 -16.18
CA THR A 311 59.09 1.77 -15.27
C THR A 311 58.51 1.11 -14.04
N ARG A 312 58.67 1.74 -12.89
CA ARG A 312 58.10 1.28 -11.60
C ARG A 312 56.96 2.20 -11.16
N LEU A 313 56.03 1.66 -10.42
CA LEU A 313 54.93 2.39 -9.84
C LEU A 313 55.45 3.33 -8.73
N VAL A 314 55.22 4.63 -8.86
CA VAL A 314 55.44 5.66 -7.84
C VAL A 314 54.17 6.46 -7.73
N ALA A 315 53.21 5.89 -6.97
CA ALA A 315 51.91 6.50 -6.76
C ALA A 315 51.90 7.39 -5.50
N GLU A 316 51.41 8.59 -5.65
CA GLU A 316 51.15 9.50 -4.52
C GLU A 316 49.82 10.22 -4.74
N PHE A 317 49.02 10.34 -3.69
CA PHE A 317 47.73 11.01 -3.72
C PHE A 317 47.31 11.43 -2.31
N ASP A 318 46.51 12.47 -2.21
CA ASP A 318 45.81 12.82 -0.98
C ASP A 318 44.50 12.02 -0.92
N PHE A 319 44.21 11.47 0.25
CA PHE A 319 43.03 10.69 0.51
C PHE A 319 42.33 11.13 1.80
N ARG A 320 40.99 11.12 1.78
CA ARG A 320 40.15 11.46 2.93
C ARG A 320 38.92 10.52 2.96
N THR A 321 38.66 9.90 4.11
CA THR A 321 37.47 9.08 4.30
C THR A 321 37.06 9.02 5.77
N PHE A 322 35.79 8.66 6.00
CA PHE A 322 35.29 8.15 7.28
C PHE A 322 34.97 6.66 7.22
N ASP A 323 34.97 6.08 6.03
CA ASP A 323 34.67 4.67 5.79
C ASP A 323 35.75 3.78 6.40
N PRO A 324 35.36 2.72 7.12
CA PRO A 324 36.32 1.79 7.69
C PRO A 324 36.86 0.74 6.71
N GLU A 325 36.19 0.51 5.56
CA GLU A 325 36.53 -0.59 4.65
C GLU A 325 36.29 -0.22 3.20
N GLY A 326 37.12 -0.73 2.28
CA GLY A 326 36.94 -0.58 0.85
C GLY A 326 38.24 -0.56 0.06
N ILE A 327 38.15 -0.50 -1.27
CA ILE A 327 39.31 -0.55 -2.18
C ILE A 327 39.65 0.83 -2.72
N LEU A 328 40.88 1.29 -2.48
CA LEU A 328 41.38 2.56 -3.00
C LEU A 328 41.79 2.42 -4.46
N PHE A 329 42.75 1.51 -4.75
CA PHE A 329 43.16 1.26 -6.12
C PHE A 329 43.74 -0.16 -6.28
N PHE A 330 43.74 -0.61 -7.53
CA PHE A 330 44.47 -1.80 -8.02
C PHE A 330 45.50 -1.36 -9.05
N ALA A 331 46.66 -2.00 -9.04
CA ALA A 331 47.67 -1.86 -10.10
C ALA A 331 48.27 -3.21 -10.44
N GLY A 332 48.40 -3.52 -11.73
CA GLY A 332 49.01 -4.78 -12.15
C GLY A 332 48.55 -5.28 -13.51
N GLY A 333 48.96 -6.50 -13.83
CA GLY A 333 48.54 -7.22 -15.01
C GLY A 333 47.21 -7.96 -14.85
N HIS A 334 47.10 -9.13 -15.46
CA HIS A 334 45.93 -10.02 -15.32
C HIS A 334 45.95 -10.73 -13.95
N GLN A 335 44.82 -11.32 -13.55
CA GLN A 335 44.59 -11.98 -12.26
C GLN A 335 45.67 -12.99 -11.85
N ASP A 336 46.30 -13.67 -12.82
CA ASP A 336 47.38 -14.68 -12.58
C ASP A 336 48.81 -14.08 -12.64
N SER A 337 48.91 -12.77 -12.92
CA SER A 337 50.17 -12.05 -12.98
C SER A 337 50.49 -11.30 -11.68
N THR A 338 51.57 -10.51 -11.72
CA THR A 338 51.92 -9.59 -10.63
C THR A 338 50.92 -8.48 -10.52
N TRP A 339 50.41 -8.25 -9.30
CA TRP A 339 49.47 -7.15 -8.99
C TRP A 339 49.53 -6.73 -7.52
N ILE A 340 49.05 -5.52 -7.24
CA ILE A 340 48.80 -5.00 -5.90
C ILE A 340 47.38 -4.45 -5.83
N VAL A 341 46.77 -4.55 -4.64
CA VAL A 341 45.53 -3.86 -4.22
C VAL A 341 45.82 -3.10 -2.93
N LEU A 342 45.62 -1.80 -2.96
CA LEU A 342 45.56 -1.00 -1.76
C LEU A 342 44.10 -0.84 -1.33
N ALA A 343 43.82 -1.26 -0.11
CA ALA A 343 42.51 -1.26 0.47
C ALA A 343 42.52 -0.63 1.87
N LEU A 344 41.36 -0.38 2.40
CA LEU A 344 41.12 0.02 3.79
C LEU A 344 40.40 -1.13 4.48
N ARG A 345 40.88 -1.56 5.64
CA ARG A 345 40.22 -2.54 6.51
C ARG A 345 40.28 -2.09 7.96
N LYS A 346 39.09 -1.98 8.58
CA LYS A 346 38.94 -1.47 9.96
C LYS A 346 39.63 -0.12 10.17
N GLY A 347 39.55 0.76 9.18
CA GLY A 347 40.14 2.10 9.20
C GLY A 347 41.65 2.17 9.01
N ARG A 348 42.35 1.06 8.73
CA ARG A 348 43.79 0.99 8.46
C ARG A 348 44.04 0.56 7.02
N LEU A 349 45.17 1.02 6.46
CA LEU A 349 45.59 0.58 5.15
C LEU A 349 45.95 -0.91 5.16
N GLU A 350 45.44 -1.62 4.18
CA GLU A 350 45.75 -3.01 3.89
C GLU A 350 46.32 -3.08 2.45
N LEU A 351 47.48 -3.74 2.33
CA LEU A 351 48.07 -4.02 1.04
C LEU A 351 48.00 -5.52 0.76
N GLN A 352 47.26 -5.88 -0.28
CA GLN A 352 47.27 -7.21 -0.84
C GLN A 352 48.13 -7.21 -2.10
N LEU A 353 49.02 -8.16 -2.24
CA LEU A 353 49.93 -8.22 -3.37
C LEU A 353 50.20 -9.67 -3.81
N LYS A 354 50.39 -9.82 -5.10
CA LYS A 354 50.81 -11.09 -5.71
C LYS A 354 52.01 -10.83 -6.61
N TYR A 355 53.16 -11.38 -6.29
CA TYR A 355 54.38 -11.29 -7.08
C TYR A 355 54.90 -12.71 -7.36
N ASN A 356 55.17 -13.04 -8.64
CA ASN A 356 55.61 -14.35 -9.07
C ASN A 356 54.79 -15.52 -8.47
N GLY A 357 53.48 -15.36 -8.43
CA GLY A 357 52.54 -16.35 -7.88
C GLY A 357 52.44 -16.39 -6.36
N ILE A 358 53.29 -15.66 -5.61
CA ILE A 358 53.26 -15.59 -4.15
C ILE A 358 52.36 -14.47 -3.71
N GLY A 359 51.26 -14.81 -3.05
CA GLY A 359 50.31 -13.88 -2.45
C GLY A 359 50.71 -13.48 -1.03
N ARG A 360 50.56 -12.21 -0.68
CA ARG A 360 50.75 -11.66 0.68
C ARG A 360 49.68 -10.62 0.99
N VAL A 361 49.31 -10.59 2.27
CA VAL A 361 48.41 -9.55 2.80
C VAL A 361 49.10 -8.94 4.04
N THR A 362 49.14 -7.63 4.08
CA THR A 362 49.72 -6.87 5.20
C THR A 362 48.82 -5.70 5.52
N SER A 363 48.50 -5.54 6.80
CA SER A 363 47.73 -4.39 7.30
C SER A 363 48.45 -3.79 8.50
N THR A 364 48.84 -2.54 8.43
CA THR A 364 49.54 -1.81 9.50
C THR A 364 49.40 -0.29 9.33
N GLY A 365 49.97 0.49 10.22
CA GLY A 365 49.94 1.95 10.18
C GLY A 365 48.81 2.58 11.00
N PRO A 366 48.66 3.89 10.92
CA PRO A 366 47.65 4.62 11.69
C PRO A 366 46.22 4.34 11.19
N LEU A 367 45.23 4.70 12.00
CA LEU A 367 43.86 4.85 11.54
C LEU A 367 43.78 6.07 10.62
N ILE A 368 43.18 5.92 9.45
CA ILE A 368 43.07 7.00 8.46
C ILE A 368 41.61 7.39 8.14
N ASN A 369 40.65 6.71 8.75
CA ASN A 369 39.22 6.98 8.56
C ASN A 369 38.64 8.03 9.52
N HIS A 370 39.40 9.08 9.78
CA HIS A 370 39.00 10.19 10.65
C HIS A 370 38.55 11.46 9.90
N GLY A 371 38.44 11.39 8.59
CA GLY A 371 37.91 12.48 7.76
C GLY A 371 38.90 13.61 7.43
N MET A 372 40.16 13.48 7.82
CA MET A 372 41.20 14.45 7.47
C MET A 372 41.94 14.00 6.21
N TRP A 373 42.38 14.97 5.40
CA TRP A 373 43.24 14.71 4.26
C TRP A 373 44.59 14.15 4.72
N GLN A 374 45.02 13.07 4.11
CA GLN A 374 46.33 12.44 4.33
C GLN A 374 46.95 12.09 3.00
N THR A 375 48.27 12.31 2.88
CA THR A 375 49.03 11.93 1.70
C THR A 375 49.44 10.45 1.85
N ILE A 376 49.05 9.66 0.88
CA ILE A 376 49.40 8.23 0.78
C ILE A 376 50.31 8.06 -0.43
N SER A 377 51.47 7.41 -0.23
CA SER A 377 52.33 7.04 -1.36
C SER A 377 52.69 5.56 -1.33
N VAL A 378 52.72 4.96 -2.52
CA VAL A 378 53.13 3.58 -2.79
C VAL A 378 54.25 3.61 -3.79
N GLU A 379 55.45 3.22 -3.35
CA GLU A 379 56.66 3.22 -4.16
C GLU A 379 57.13 1.80 -4.40
N GLU A 380 57.18 1.39 -5.66
CA GLU A 380 57.80 0.15 -6.10
C GLU A 380 59.29 0.38 -6.35
N LEU A 381 60.14 -0.26 -5.58
CA LEU A 381 61.59 -0.32 -5.77
C LEU A 381 62.00 -1.68 -6.34
N GLU A 382 63.24 -1.83 -6.67
CA GLU A 382 63.76 -3.04 -7.29
C GLU A 382 63.46 -4.33 -6.47
N ARG A 383 63.55 -4.24 -5.13
CA ARG A 383 63.38 -5.38 -4.23
C ARG A 383 62.35 -5.13 -3.10
N ASN A 384 61.72 -3.99 -3.08
CA ASN A 384 60.79 -3.62 -2.02
C ASN A 384 59.63 -2.81 -2.57
N LEU A 385 58.49 -2.99 -1.93
CA LEU A 385 57.34 -2.10 -2.06
C LEU A 385 57.19 -1.34 -0.74
N ILE A 386 57.17 -0.04 -0.79
CA ILE A 386 57.06 0.85 0.38
C ILE A 386 55.74 1.59 0.33
N LEU A 387 54.97 1.51 1.43
CA LEU A 387 53.78 2.34 1.64
C LEU A 387 54.09 3.39 2.71
N LYS A 388 53.79 4.65 2.39
CA LYS A 388 53.93 5.77 3.31
C LYS A 388 52.61 6.47 3.57
N VAL A 389 52.44 6.99 4.77
CA VAL A 389 51.33 7.89 5.14
C VAL A 389 51.94 9.17 5.68
N ASN A 390 51.61 10.33 5.09
CA ASN A 390 52.16 11.63 5.45
C ASN A 390 53.72 11.64 5.46
N ARG A 391 54.35 10.96 4.48
CA ARG A 391 55.78 10.75 4.30
C ARG A 391 56.43 9.74 5.26
N ASP A 392 55.72 9.24 6.27
CA ASP A 392 56.24 8.20 7.16
C ASP A 392 56.02 6.80 6.58
N ALA A 393 57.06 6.00 6.49
CA ALA A 393 56.95 4.65 5.99
C ALA A 393 56.20 3.75 6.98
N VAL A 394 55.01 3.27 6.61
CA VAL A 394 54.15 2.41 7.45
C VAL A 394 54.28 0.94 7.10
N MET A 395 54.67 0.63 5.85
CA MET A 395 54.94 -0.73 5.40
C MET A 395 56.16 -0.76 4.48
N LYS A 396 57.01 -1.78 4.64
CA LYS A 396 58.11 -2.10 3.73
C LYS A 396 58.09 -3.62 3.47
N ILE A 397 57.77 -4.01 2.26
CA ILE A 397 57.57 -5.41 1.90
C ILE A 397 58.62 -5.81 0.83
N ALA A 398 59.37 -6.85 1.08
CA ALA A 398 60.28 -7.40 0.07
C ALA A 398 59.47 -8.05 -1.05
N VAL A 399 59.76 -7.68 -2.28
CA VAL A 399 59.10 -8.19 -3.51
C VAL A 399 60.17 -8.62 -4.50
N SER A 400 59.78 -9.51 -5.42
CA SER A 400 60.66 -9.96 -6.51
C SER A 400 59.84 -9.94 -7.81
N GLY A 401 60.23 -9.10 -8.77
CA GLY A 401 59.51 -8.88 -10.00
C GLY A 401 58.97 -7.47 -10.12
N ASP A 402 58.37 -7.13 -11.20
CA ASP A 402 57.89 -5.82 -11.55
C ASP A 402 56.37 -5.84 -11.81
N LEU A 403 55.66 -4.76 -11.43
CA LEU A 403 54.25 -4.57 -11.74
C LEU A 403 53.97 -4.33 -13.21
N PHE A 404 54.91 -3.65 -13.89
CA PHE A 404 54.83 -3.49 -15.32
C PHE A 404 55.20 -4.82 -16.04
N THR A 405 54.25 -5.35 -16.79
CA THR A 405 54.45 -6.58 -17.57
C THR A 405 54.89 -6.26 -18.99
N LEU A 406 55.93 -6.97 -19.48
CA LEU A 406 56.42 -6.82 -20.87
C LEU A 406 55.45 -7.57 -21.81
N ASP A 407 54.82 -6.87 -22.72
CA ASP A 407 53.96 -7.40 -23.77
C ASP A 407 54.34 -6.78 -25.11
N LYS A 408 54.74 -7.65 -26.10
CA LYS A 408 55.13 -7.21 -27.45
C LYS A 408 56.14 -6.06 -27.48
N GLY A 409 57.15 -6.13 -26.61
CA GLY A 409 58.22 -5.13 -26.53
C GLY A 409 57.83 -3.82 -25.83
N VAL A 410 56.67 -3.76 -25.17
CA VAL A 410 56.20 -2.59 -24.42
C VAL A 410 55.84 -3.01 -23.00
N TYR A 411 56.33 -2.29 -22.00
CA TYR A 411 55.94 -2.48 -20.62
C TYR A 411 54.56 -1.86 -20.40
N GLN A 412 53.63 -2.63 -19.83
CA GLN A 412 52.24 -2.23 -19.62
C GLN A 412 51.84 -2.40 -18.16
N LEU A 413 51.05 -1.43 -17.66
CA LEU A 413 50.40 -1.51 -16.32
C LEU A 413 48.96 -1.07 -16.47
N ASN A 414 48.04 -1.87 -15.96
CA ASN A 414 46.66 -1.46 -15.76
C ASN A 414 46.51 -0.97 -14.34
N LEU A 415 45.82 0.15 -14.15
CA LEU A 415 45.53 0.75 -12.86
C LEU A 415 44.04 1.09 -12.80
N THR A 416 43.38 0.72 -11.71
CA THR A 416 41.99 1.07 -11.46
C THR A 416 41.85 1.75 -10.11
N VAL A 417 41.02 2.77 -10.03
CA VAL A 417 40.77 3.56 -8.82
C VAL A 417 39.33 3.36 -8.35
N GLY A 418 39.12 3.13 -7.06
CA GLY A 418 37.81 2.91 -6.45
C GLY A 418 37.16 1.59 -6.81
N GLY A 419 37.96 0.55 -7.04
CA GLY A 419 37.47 -0.80 -7.36
C GLY A 419 38.52 -1.64 -8.06
N ILE A 420 38.20 -2.92 -8.34
CA ILE A 420 39.09 -3.90 -8.99
C ILE A 420 38.48 -4.40 -10.31
N PRO A 421 39.33 -4.83 -11.27
CA PRO A 421 38.86 -5.29 -12.58
C PRO A 421 38.39 -6.76 -12.60
N PHE A 422 38.38 -7.46 -11.47
CA PHE A 422 37.98 -8.87 -11.32
C PHE A 422 37.06 -9.05 -10.10
N LYS A 423 36.61 -10.28 -9.82
CA LYS A 423 35.69 -10.54 -8.71
C LYS A 423 36.42 -10.50 -7.35
N THR A 424 35.79 -9.94 -6.35
CA THR A 424 36.36 -9.81 -5.00
C THR A 424 36.72 -11.15 -4.33
N LYS A 425 36.03 -12.24 -4.70
CA LYS A 425 36.37 -13.61 -4.24
C LYS A 425 37.73 -14.09 -4.72
N ASP A 426 38.29 -13.45 -5.75
CA ASP A 426 39.59 -13.81 -6.33
C ASP A 426 40.76 -13.02 -5.67
N LEU A 427 40.45 -12.14 -4.72
CA LEU A 427 41.43 -11.53 -3.81
C LEU A 427 42.00 -12.58 -2.86
N ILE A 428 43.24 -12.33 -2.34
CA ILE A 428 43.88 -13.21 -1.34
C ILE A 428 43.02 -13.21 -0.04
N LEU A 429 42.59 -12.06 0.40
CA LEU A 429 41.66 -11.89 1.50
C LEU A 429 40.46 -11.06 0.99
N PRO A 430 39.26 -11.64 0.87
CA PRO A 430 38.10 -10.94 0.39
C PRO A 430 37.79 -9.69 1.20
N ILE A 431 37.37 -8.63 0.53
CA ILE A 431 37.00 -7.34 1.13
C ILE A 431 35.82 -6.76 0.35
N ASN A 432 34.98 -5.96 1.02
CA ASN A 432 33.98 -5.17 0.32
C ASN A 432 34.71 -4.16 -0.58
N PRO A 433 34.48 -4.14 -1.90
CA PRO A 433 35.19 -3.23 -2.80
C PRO A 433 34.68 -1.81 -2.74
N ARG A 434 33.49 -1.59 -2.19
CA ARG A 434 32.85 -0.28 -2.09
C ARG A 434 33.58 0.58 -1.09
N LEU A 435 33.80 1.82 -1.41
CA LEU A 435 34.54 2.76 -0.58
C LEU A 435 33.97 4.16 -0.73
N ASP A 436 33.44 4.72 0.34
CA ASP A 436 33.13 6.15 0.39
C ASP A 436 34.38 6.93 0.78
N GLY A 437 35.07 7.45 -0.17
CA GLY A 437 36.30 8.20 0.05
C GLY A 437 36.55 9.23 -1.04
N CYS A 438 37.44 10.14 -0.72
CA CYS A 438 37.81 11.24 -1.58
C CYS A 438 39.28 11.19 -1.90
N MET A 439 39.63 11.31 -3.18
CA MET A 439 41.02 11.34 -3.67
C MET A 439 41.25 12.66 -4.43
N ARG A 440 42.41 13.23 -4.24
CA ARG A 440 42.86 14.42 -5.01
C ARG A 440 44.38 14.39 -5.19
N ALA A 441 44.90 15.27 -6.01
CA ALA A 441 46.33 15.47 -6.24
C ALA A 441 47.09 14.18 -6.58
N TRP A 442 46.43 13.25 -7.30
CA TRP A 442 47.02 11.96 -7.62
C TRP A 442 48.12 12.05 -8.69
N ASN A 443 49.13 11.25 -8.49
CA ASN A 443 50.23 11.04 -9.39
C ASN A 443 50.63 9.57 -9.33
N TRP A 444 50.66 8.88 -10.45
CA TRP A 444 50.87 7.42 -10.50
C TRP A 444 52.29 7.06 -10.97
N LEU A 445 53.01 7.96 -11.60
CA LEU A 445 54.33 7.72 -12.23
C LEU A 445 55.34 8.85 -11.96
N ASN A 446 55.41 9.31 -10.71
CA ASN A 446 56.35 10.36 -10.28
C ASN A 446 56.31 11.66 -11.12
N GLY A 447 55.11 12.10 -11.47
CA GLY A 447 54.89 13.33 -12.23
C GLY A 447 54.83 13.16 -13.75
N GLU A 448 55.13 11.98 -14.28
CA GLU A 448 55.06 11.74 -15.73
C GLU A 448 53.62 11.60 -16.27
N ASP A 449 52.65 11.54 -15.42
CA ASP A 449 51.24 11.36 -15.72
C ASP A 449 50.34 12.56 -15.35
N THR A 450 50.92 13.72 -15.12
CA THR A 450 50.18 14.95 -14.74
C THR A 450 49.13 15.33 -15.78
N SER A 451 49.38 15.08 -17.07
CA SER A 451 48.44 15.34 -18.17
C SER A 451 47.15 14.47 -18.08
N ILE A 452 47.16 13.36 -17.35
CA ILE A 452 46.00 12.47 -17.21
C ILE A 452 44.93 13.12 -16.33
N GLN A 453 45.34 13.91 -15.35
CA GLN A 453 44.41 14.64 -14.47
C GLN A 453 43.52 15.64 -15.25
N GLU A 454 44.07 16.23 -16.33
CA GLU A 454 43.35 17.17 -17.17
C GLU A 454 42.41 16.50 -18.17
N THR A 455 42.67 15.22 -18.52
CA THR A 455 41.87 14.47 -19.50
C THR A 455 40.63 13.79 -18.87
N ILE A 456 40.59 13.58 -17.54
CA ILE A 456 39.44 13.00 -16.87
C ILE A 456 38.37 14.06 -16.70
N LYS A 457 37.36 14.04 -17.55
CA LYS A 457 36.21 14.95 -17.45
C LYS A 457 35.38 14.53 -16.23
N MET A 458 35.63 15.20 -15.09
CA MET A 458 34.84 15.02 -13.87
C MET A 458 33.58 15.90 -13.93
N ASN A 459 32.41 15.28 -13.81
CA ASN A 459 31.17 16.02 -13.57
C ASN A 459 30.96 16.23 -12.04
N GLU A 460 30.03 17.10 -11.68
CA GLU A 460 29.75 17.42 -10.26
C GLU A 460 29.47 16.20 -9.40
N LYS A 461 28.79 15.18 -9.95
CA LYS A 461 28.49 13.93 -9.24
C LYS A 461 29.74 13.08 -8.93
N MET A 462 30.85 13.33 -9.63
CA MET A 462 32.13 12.67 -9.37
C MET A 462 33.03 13.44 -8.39
N GLN A 463 32.55 14.55 -7.88
CA GLN A 463 33.30 15.39 -6.94
C GLN A 463 32.85 15.16 -5.50
N CYS A 464 33.77 15.30 -4.56
CA CYS A 464 33.48 15.19 -3.14
C CYS A 464 32.87 16.48 -2.59
N PHE A 465 32.17 16.38 -1.47
CA PHE A 465 31.85 17.56 -0.68
C PHE A 465 33.13 18.32 -0.29
N ALA A 466 33.11 19.64 -0.37
CA ALA A 466 34.23 20.47 0.03
C ALA A 466 34.59 20.25 1.51
N VAL A 467 33.57 20.23 2.35
CA VAL A 467 33.66 19.87 3.76
C VAL A 467 32.72 18.68 4.00
N ALA A 468 33.16 17.72 4.80
CA ALA A 468 32.34 16.58 5.16
C ALA A 468 32.59 16.19 6.62
N GLY A 469 31.51 15.78 7.30
CA GLY A 469 31.48 15.13 8.61
C GLY A 469 31.16 13.65 8.51
N ARG A 470 31.11 12.96 9.66
CA ARG A 470 30.62 11.58 9.74
C ARG A 470 29.14 11.52 9.50
N GLY A 471 28.68 10.41 8.92
CA GLY A 471 27.29 10.14 8.65
C GLY A 471 27.02 9.95 7.16
N SER A 472 25.83 9.48 6.85
CA SER A 472 25.38 9.28 5.47
C SER A 472 24.47 10.43 5.09
N PHE A 473 24.67 10.99 3.90
CA PHE A 473 23.83 12.07 3.38
C PHE A 473 22.81 11.53 2.38
N TYR A 474 21.57 11.86 2.62
CA TYR A 474 20.41 11.54 1.81
C TYR A 474 19.91 12.83 1.14
N PRO A 475 19.85 12.90 -0.17
CA PRO A 475 19.51 14.14 -0.88
C PRO A 475 18.00 14.37 -1.09
N GLY A 476 17.13 13.73 -0.29
CA GLY A 476 15.68 13.81 -0.45
C GLY A 476 15.12 12.93 -1.58
N ARG A 477 15.92 11.98 -2.06
CA ARG A 477 15.53 11.01 -3.10
C ARG A 477 16.35 9.74 -2.98
N GLY A 478 15.72 8.62 -3.33
CA GLY A 478 16.33 7.31 -3.28
C GLY A 478 16.37 6.71 -1.88
N PHE A 479 16.89 5.51 -1.81
CA PHE A 479 16.90 4.68 -0.60
C PHE A 479 18.07 3.70 -0.63
N ALA A 480 18.35 3.06 0.52
CA ALA A 480 19.21 1.88 0.62
C ALA A 480 18.37 0.68 1.08
N VAL A 481 18.69 -0.53 0.58
CA VAL A 481 17.94 -1.77 0.87
C VAL A 481 18.86 -2.81 1.46
N PHE A 482 18.38 -3.47 2.51
CA PHE A 482 19.06 -4.56 3.18
C PHE A 482 18.16 -5.79 3.30
N ASN A 483 18.78 -6.98 3.31
CA ASN A 483 18.11 -8.22 3.65
C ASN A 483 18.51 -8.61 5.06
N LEU A 484 17.71 -8.23 6.05
CA LEU A 484 17.96 -8.48 7.45
C LEU A 484 16.87 -9.38 8.04
N THR A 485 17.23 -10.15 9.05
CA THR A 485 16.30 -11.03 9.76
C THR A 485 16.11 -10.53 11.19
N TYR A 486 14.85 -10.36 11.58
CA TYR A 486 14.46 -9.85 12.90
C TYR A 486 13.94 -10.95 13.83
N VAL A 487 13.74 -12.15 13.29
CA VAL A 487 13.30 -13.33 14.04
C VAL A 487 14.51 -14.13 14.45
N GLN A 488 14.70 -14.34 15.74
CA GLN A 488 15.79 -15.15 16.26
C GLN A 488 15.48 -16.63 16.07
N PRO A 489 16.46 -17.45 15.62
CA PRO A 489 16.28 -18.89 15.57
C PRO A 489 16.12 -19.43 16.99
N SER A 490 15.05 -20.18 17.26
CA SER A 490 14.80 -20.81 18.55
C SER A 490 15.89 -21.85 18.84
N SER A 491 16.68 -21.62 19.87
CA SER A 491 17.60 -22.61 20.41
C SER A 491 16.83 -23.48 21.42
N GLY A 492 16.42 -24.69 20.99
CA GLY A 492 15.77 -25.67 21.86
C GLY A 492 14.25 -25.75 21.68
N ASN A 493 13.63 -26.70 22.36
CA ASN A 493 12.24 -27.17 22.26
C ASN A 493 11.11 -26.12 22.52
N GLU A 494 11.39 -24.82 22.44
CA GLU A 494 10.39 -23.78 22.62
C GLU A 494 9.80 -23.34 21.27
N THR A 495 8.49 -23.49 21.15
CA THR A 495 7.68 -23.17 19.98
C THR A 495 7.47 -21.64 19.76
N LYS A 496 8.01 -20.79 20.64
CA LYS A 496 7.86 -19.33 20.56
C LYS A 496 9.09 -18.70 19.88
N LYS A 497 8.93 -18.26 18.65
CA LYS A 497 9.91 -17.40 17.96
C LYS A 497 9.86 -16.01 18.62
N ASN A 498 10.97 -15.58 19.24
CA ASN A 498 11.10 -14.20 19.71
C ASN A 498 11.60 -13.33 18.56
N TRP A 499 11.00 -12.17 18.39
CA TRP A 499 11.45 -11.15 17.46
C TRP A 499 11.70 -9.84 18.22
N GLU A 500 12.66 -9.08 17.73
CA GLU A 500 13.02 -7.78 18.27
C GLU A 500 13.53 -6.88 17.16
N ILE A 501 13.02 -5.66 17.11
CA ILE A 501 13.48 -4.61 16.20
C ILE A 501 13.92 -3.44 17.06
N GLU A 502 15.23 -3.23 17.11
CA GLU A 502 15.86 -2.09 17.79
C GLU A 502 16.53 -1.21 16.73
N VAL A 503 16.04 0.01 16.58
CA VAL A 503 16.56 1.02 15.66
C VAL A 503 17.07 2.21 16.47
N ASN A 504 18.36 2.47 16.38
CA ASN A 504 18.97 3.68 16.97
C ASN A 504 19.49 4.52 15.80
N ALA A 505 18.96 5.71 15.62
CA ALA A 505 19.37 6.63 14.58
C ALA A 505 19.80 7.97 15.16
N VAL A 506 20.84 8.56 14.59
CA VAL A 506 21.13 9.99 14.80
C VAL A 506 20.85 10.68 13.49
N ILE A 507 19.92 11.60 13.51
CA ILE A 507 19.42 12.31 12.32
C ILE A 507 19.72 13.80 12.43
N GLN A 508 20.04 14.43 11.30
CA GLN A 508 20.07 15.88 11.14
C GLN A 508 19.27 16.20 9.87
N PRO A 509 17.96 16.46 10.01
CA PRO A 509 17.07 16.60 8.86
C PRO A 509 17.24 17.97 8.17
N ALA A 510 17.11 17.97 6.83
CA ALA A 510 16.98 19.17 6.02
C ALA A 510 15.51 19.56 5.82
N THR A 511 14.60 18.59 5.95
CA THR A 511 13.16 18.72 5.73
C THR A 511 12.40 18.16 6.93
N ASP A 512 11.17 18.56 7.07
CA ASP A 512 10.27 18.16 8.14
C ASP A 512 9.43 16.90 7.82
N THR A 513 9.68 16.28 6.66
CA THR A 513 9.01 15.05 6.25
C THR A 513 10.00 14.10 5.59
N GLY A 514 9.80 12.81 5.76
CA GLY A 514 10.58 11.78 5.10
C GLY A 514 10.67 10.47 5.88
N VAL A 515 10.82 9.36 5.16
CA VAL A 515 10.97 8.03 5.73
C VAL A 515 12.42 7.80 6.15
N LEU A 516 12.65 7.51 7.42
CA LEU A 516 13.96 7.17 7.98
C LEU A 516 14.28 5.69 7.81
N PHE A 517 13.31 4.85 8.20
CA PHE A 517 13.42 3.39 8.21
C PHE A 517 12.05 2.78 7.92
N ALA A 518 12.02 1.71 7.12
CA ALA A 518 10.80 0.96 6.86
C ALA A 518 11.10 -0.51 6.58
N LEU A 519 10.14 -1.36 6.93
CA LEU A 519 10.06 -2.74 6.46
C LEU A 519 9.06 -2.79 5.30
N VAL A 520 9.40 -3.48 4.24
CA VAL A 520 8.52 -3.62 3.06
C VAL A 520 8.46 -5.09 2.68
N THR A 521 7.25 -5.60 2.50
CA THR A 521 6.99 -6.98 2.03
C THR A 521 7.20 -7.10 0.51
N GLU A 522 7.20 -8.31 -0.01
CA GLU A 522 7.26 -8.54 -1.47
C GLU A 522 6.04 -8.00 -2.21
N GLU A 523 4.92 -7.85 -1.52
CA GLU A 523 3.66 -7.29 -2.04
C GLU A 523 3.61 -5.76 -2.00
N ALA A 524 4.72 -5.11 -1.68
CA ALA A 524 4.85 -3.66 -1.51
C ALA A 524 4.00 -3.06 -0.37
N SER A 525 3.61 -3.85 0.63
CA SER A 525 3.02 -3.37 1.88
C SER A 525 4.11 -2.95 2.87
N VAL A 526 3.84 -1.92 3.67
CA VAL A 526 4.78 -1.37 4.68
C VAL A 526 4.28 -1.68 6.09
N PRO A 527 4.60 -2.86 6.66
CA PRO A 527 4.12 -3.24 7.99
C PRO A 527 4.70 -2.39 9.13
N LEU A 528 5.85 -1.75 8.92
CA LEU A 528 6.48 -0.86 9.89
C LEU A 528 7.17 0.30 9.19
N SER A 529 6.94 1.51 9.65
CA SER A 529 7.71 2.70 9.24
C SER A 529 8.06 3.60 10.42
N LEU A 530 9.27 4.17 10.36
CA LEU A 530 9.75 5.28 11.20
C LEU A 530 9.94 6.48 10.28
N SER A 531 9.24 7.56 10.54
CA SER A 531 9.20 8.70 9.62
C SER A 531 9.08 10.04 10.32
N LEU A 532 9.43 11.10 9.58
CA LEU A 532 9.21 12.49 9.93
C LEU A 532 7.88 12.92 9.28
N ILE A 533 7.03 13.60 10.04
CA ILE A 533 5.73 14.10 9.55
C ILE A 533 5.55 15.53 10.03
N ASP A 534 5.03 16.38 9.13
CA ASP A 534 4.54 17.70 9.48
C ASP A 534 3.01 17.73 9.42
N TYR A 535 2.39 18.21 10.49
CA TYR A 535 0.96 18.45 10.53
C TYR A 535 0.68 19.96 10.56
N HIS A 536 -0.18 20.43 9.66
CA HIS A 536 -0.73 21.76 9.77
C HIS A 536 -1.98 21.74 10.66
N SER A 537 -1.86 22.21 11.89
CA SER A 537 -3.02 22.45 12.73
C SER A 537 -3.88 23.57 12.12
N THR A 538 -5.20 23.47 12.29
CA THR A 538 -6.18 24.53 11.96
C THR A 538 -5.85 25.90 12.56
N LYS A 539 -4.90 25.96 13.52
CA LYS A 539 -4.42 27.19 14.18
C LYS A 539 -3.17 27.80 13.53
N LYS A 540 -2.82 27.43 12.30
CA LYS A 540 -1.63 27.93 11.57
C LYS A 540 -0.27 27.63 12.25
N LEU A 541 -0.21 26.79 13.25
CA LEU A 541 1.05 26.34 13.84
C LEU A 541 1.43 25.01 13.20
N LYS A 542 2.53 25.01 12.47
CA LYS A 542 3.14 23.79 11.90
C LYS A 542 3.73 22.99 13.04
N GLN A 543 3.23 21.79 13.29
CA GLN A 543 3.78 20.86 14.27
C GLN A 543 4.51 19.74 13.53
N GLN A 544 5.71 19.45 13.96
CA GLN A 544 6.57 18.42 13.39
C GLN A 544 6.70 17.28 14.38
N PHE A 545 6.66 16.05 13.85
CA PHE A 545 6.71 14.85 14.67
C PHE A 545 7.69 13.83 14.10
N ILE A 546 8.29 13.05 14.98
CA ILE A 546 8.87 11.75 14.67
C ILE A 546 7.83 10.70 15.03
N THR A 547 7.52 9.80 14.11
CA THR A 547 6.42 8.85 14.26
C THR A 547 6.87 7.43 13.96
N VAL A 548 6.31 6.50 14.71
CA VAL A 548 6.33 5.07 14.42
C VAL A 548 4.93 4.68 13.97
N ALA A 549 4.82 4.09 12.79
CA ALA A 549 3.57 3.59 12.26
C ALA A 549 3.65 2.10 12.00
N LEU A 550 2.59 1.38 12.37
CA LEU A 550 2.32 0.01 11.99
C LEU A 550 1.23 0.04 10.91
N GLU A 551 1.62 -0.29 9.69
CA GLU A 551 0.82 -0.02 8.49
C GLU A 551 0.44 1.48 8.43
N ASN A 552 -0.83 1.82 8.20
CA ASN A 552 -1.30 3.21 8.14
C ASN A 552 -1.57 3.85 9.53
N ILE A 553 -1.35 3.10 10.62
CA ILE A 553 -1.68 3.58 11.96
C ILE A 553 -0.44 4.11 12.63
N VAL A 554 -0.44 5.39 12.99
CA VAL A 554 0.58 5.94 13.88
C VAL A 554 0.36 5.41 15.29
N VAL A 555 1.28 4.58 15.76
CA VAL A 555 1.20 3.94 17.09
C VAL A 555 1.92 4.71 18.17
N SER A 556 2.94 5.48 17.80
CA SER A 556 3.66 6.37 18.72
C SER A 556 4.20 7.58 17.98
N ARG A 557 4.20 8.73 18.63
CA ARG A 557 4.76 9.98 18.09
C ARG A 557 5.38 10.84 19.16
N LEU A 558 6.32 11.69 18.74
CA LEU A 558 6.90 12.74 19.57
C LEU A 558 6.98 14.04 18.78
N ALA A 559 6.43 15.11 19.37
CA ALA A 559 6.54 16.46 18.81
C ALA A 559 7.94 17.02 19.04
N ILE A 560 8.58 17.50 17.97
CA ILE A 560 9.94 18.04 18.01
C ILE A 560 10.12 19.08 16.88
N ASN A 561 11.04 20.02 17.08
CA ASN A 561 11.43 20.94 16.02
C ASN A 561 12.53 20.30 15.15
N LEU A 562 12.16 19.84 13.96
CA LEU A 562 13.08 19.21 13.00
C LEU A 562 13.94 20.20 12.21
N CYS A 563 13.59 21.50 12.26
CA CYS A 563 14.25 22.57 11.53
C CYS A 563 15.20 23.40 12.43
N ASP A 564 15.68 22.87 13.53
CA ASP A 564 16.54 23.57 14.49
C ASP A 564 18.05 23.49 14.20
N LYS A 565 18.43 22.84 13.10
CA LYS A 565 19.82 22.60 12.67
C LYS A 565 20.63 21.65 13.56
N LYS A 566 20.01 20.99 14.53
CA LYS A 566 20.69 20.06 15.45
C LYS A 566 20.59 18.61 15.00
N GLU A 567 21.45 17.81 15.57
CA GLU A 567 21.32 16.36 15.52
C GLU A 567 20.33 15.90 16.58
N HIS A 568 19.48 14.93 16.22
CA HIS A 568 18.53 14.29 17.12
C HIS A 568 18.80 12.79 17.20
N ALA A 569 18.88 12.28 18.41
CA ALA A 569 19.02 10.86 18.67
C ALA A 569 17.61 10.22 18.75
N VAL A 570 17.34 9.26 17.88
CA VAL A 570 16.05 8.56 17.79
C VAL A 570 16.28 7.10 18.13
N ASP A 571 15.63 6.63 19.18
CA ASP A 571 15.69 5.25 19.64
C ASP A 571 14.29 4.63 19.57
N VAL A 572 14.16 3.54 18.83
CA VAL A 572 12.92 2.79 18.66
C VAL A 572 13.17 1.35 19.05
N LEU A 573 12.33 0.82 19.92
CA LEU A 573 12.37 -0.58 20.33
C LEU A 573 10.97 -1.19 20.17
N LEU A 574 10.86 -2.24 19.37
CA LEU A 574 9.64 -3.03 19.20
C LEU A 574 9.92 -4.48 19.58
N LYS A 575 9.01 -5.02 20.38
CA LYS A 575 8.95 -6.43 20.79
C LYS A 575 7.49 -6.88 20.74
N LYS A 576 7.27 -8.14 21.00
CA LYS A 576 5.93 -8.76 20.96
C LYS A 576 4.84 -7.99 21.74
N ASP A 577 5.20 -7.41 22.86
CA ASP A 577 4.30 -6.78 23.85
C ASP A 577 4.73 -5.34 24.22
N HIS A 578 5.73 -4.80 23.53
CA HIS A 578 6.31 -3.53 23.89
C HIS A 578 6.73 -2.68 22.71
N LEU A 579 6.36 -1.41 22.74
CA LEU A 579 6.84 -0.37 21.82
C LEU A 579 7.36 0.81 22.65
N SER A 580 8.53 1.28 22.29
CA SER A 580 9.13 2.49 22.88
C SER A 580 9.74 3.34 21.77
N LEU A 581 9.30 4.59 21.68
CA LEU A 581 9.94 5.65 20.89
C LEU A 581 10.58 6.64 21.87
N LYS A 582 11.85 6.97 21.67
CA LYS A 582 12.52 8.05 22.40
C LYS A 582 13.26 8.94 21.42
N VAL A 583 13.21 10.23 21.63
CA VAL A 583 13.99 11.21 20.87
C VAL A 583 14.69 12.15 21.86
N ASP A 584 16.00 12.24 21.75
CA ASP A 584 16.85 13.02 22.68
C ASP A 584 16.59 12.66 24.15
N GLY A 585 16.29 11.39 24.41
CA GLY A 585 15.96 10.88 25.75
C GLY A 585 14.51 11.14 26.21
N MET A 586 13.70 11.89 25.46
CA MET A 586 12.28 12.10 25.73
C MET A 586 11.46 10.95 25.17
N ALA A 587 10.51 10.44 25.94
CA ALA A 587 9.62 9.36 25.51
C ALA A 587 8.49 9.91 24.62
N GLY A 588 8.20 9.20 23.54
CA GLY A 588 7.06 9.47 22.70
C GLY A 588 5.73 9.09 23.36
N GLU A 589 4.66 9.70 22.90
CA GLU A 589 3.30 9.39 23.32
C GLU A 589 2.77 8.21 22.49
N ASN A 590 2.17 7.23 23.15
CA ASN A 590 1.49 6.14 22.48
C ASN A 590 0.04 6.56 22.20
N GLU A 591 -0.37 6.41 20.96
CA GLU A 591 -1.71 6.81 20.49
C GLU A 591 -2.78 5.72 20.69
N LEU A 592 -2.34 4.49 20.99
CA LEU A 592 -3.20 3.32 21.10
C LEU A 592 -3.37 2.87 22.55
N SER A 593 -4.51 2.25 22.84
CA SER A 593 -4.68 1.46 24.08
C SER A 593 -3.78 0.22 24.06
N ILE A 594 -3.53 -0.37 25.22
CA ILE A 594 -2.66 -1.54 25.35
C ILE A 594 -3.15 -2.70 24.46
N SER A 595 -4.47 -2.96 24.44
CA SER A 595 -5.07 -4.06 23.66
C SER A 595 -4.98 -3.83 22.14
N GLU A 596 -5.10 -2.59 21.70
CA GLU A 596 -4.98 -2.22 20.29
C GLU A 596 -3.53 -2.31 19.83
N LEU A 597 -2.59 -1.91 20.68
CA LEU A 597 -1.15 -2.03 20.40
C LEU A 597 -0.75 -3.51 20.30
N GLU A 598 -1.19 -4.37 21.23
CA GLU A 598 -0.93 -5.82 21.16
C GLU A 598 -1.48 -6.44 19.87
N GLY A 599 -2.68 -6.03 19.44
CA GLY A 599 -3.27 -6.44 18.16
C GLY A 599 -2.39 -6.04 16.97
N SER A 600 -1.95 -4.79 16.92
CA SER A 600 -1.09 -4.25 15.85
C SER A 600 0.29 -4.91 15.81
N LEU A 601 0.90 -5.18 16.97
CA LEU A 601 2.17 -5.90 17.08
C LEU A 601 2.05 -7.37 16.64
N SER A 602 0.89 -8.00 16.87
CA SER A 602 0.63 -9.37 16.38
C SER A 602 0.56 -9.43 14.85
N ILE A 603 0.04 -8.37 14.21
CA ILE A 603 0.02 -8.25 12.75
C ILE A 603 1.44 -8.07 12.21
N LEU A 604 2.24 -7.22 12.84
CA LEU A 604 3.66 -7.08 12.51
C LEU A 604 4.40 -8.42 12.66
N GLU A 605 4.16 -9.18 13.77
CA GLU A 605 4.74 -10.51 13.97
C GLU A 605 4.43 -11.45 12.80
N SER A 606 3.18 -11.44 12.30
CA SER A 606 2.81 -12.26 11.13
C SER A 606 3.51 -11.82 9.85
N SER A 607 3.67 -10.51 9.64
CA SER A 607 4.41 -9.96 8.49
C SER A 607 5.90 -10.31 8.52
N LEU A 608 6.51 -10.37 9.71
CA LEU A 608 7.92 -10.77 9.87
C LEU A 608 8.18 -12.27 9.60
N GLN A 609 7.16 -13.09 9.52
CA GLN A 609 7.30 -14.51 9.12
C GLN A 609 7.45 -14.65 7.59
N SER A 610 7.04 -13.65 6.83
CA SER A 610 7.24 -13.54 5.39
C SER A 610 8.56 -12.83 5.09
N PRO A 611 9.14 -12.98 3.89
CA PRO A 611 10.32 -12.22 3.50
C PRO A 611 10.03 -10.72 3.51
N VAL A 612 10.72 -9.99 4.38
CA VAL A 612 10.68 -8.53 4.44
C VAL A 612 12.04 -7.96 4.09
N LYS A 613 12.05 -6.82 3.40
CA LYS A 613 13.26 -6.04 3.11
C LYS A 613 13.28 -4.79 3.97
N THR A 614 14.47 -4.41 4.41
CA THR A 614 14.70 -3.21 5.21
C THR A 614 15.10 -2.07 4.29
N TYR A 615 14.34 -0.98 4.34
CA TYR A 615 14.59 0.25 3.60
C TYR A 615 15.04 1.35 4.53
N VAL A 616 16.00 2.15 4.10
CA VAL A 616 16.57 3.26 4.87
C VAL A 616 16.64 4.51 4.00
N GLY A 617 16.09 5.61 4.50
CA GLY A 617 16.10 6.91 3.84
C GLY A 617 15.03 7.10 2.76
N GLY A 618 14.14 6.13 2.55
CA GLY A 618 13.06 6.20 1.56
C GLY A 618 12.43 4.85 1.32
N LEU A 619 11.47 4.80 0.42
CA LEU A 619 10.71 3.61 0.02
C LEU A 619 11.04 3.19 -1.42
N PRO A 620 10.67 1.99 -1.87
CA PRO A 620 10.93 1.54 -3.23
C PRO A 620 10.23 2.42 -4.28
N ASP A 621 10.76 2.41 -5.51
CA ASP A 621 10.23 3.16 -6.66
C ASP A 621 8.94 2.56 -7.26
N VAL A 622 8.24 1.74 -6.50
CA VAL A 622 6.94 1.16 -6.83
C VAL A 622 5.89 1.73 -5.89
N PRO A 623 4.63 1.84 -6.29
CA PRO A 623 3.58 2.21 -5.38
C PRO A 623 3.54 1.26 -4.18
N VAL A 624 3.63 1.82 -2.97
CA VAL A 624 3.55 1.06 -1.72
C VAL A 624 2.22 1.32 -1.05
N THR A 625 1.74 0.36 -0.30
CA THR A 625 0.51 0.47 0.47
C THR A 625 0.82 0.53 1.96
N SER A 626 -0.13 0.98 2.75
CA SER A 626 -0.08 0.90 4.21
C SER A 626 1.04 1.73 4.85
N THR A 627 1.24 2.98 4.39
CA THR A 627 2.18 3.91 5.03
C THR A 627 1.68 5.35 5.01
N PRO A 628 1.81 6.09 6.14
CA PRO A 628 1.39 7.48 6.20
C PRO A 628 2.35 8.45 5.49
N VAL A 629 3.58 8.03 5.18
CA VAL A 629 4.60 8.87 4.55
C VAL A 629 5.29 8.12 3.43
N THR A 630 5.37 8.73 2.25
CA THR A 630 6.07 8.18 1.08
C THR A 630 7.30 8.99 0.67
N ALA A 631 7.46 10.20 1.21
CA ALA A 631 8.59 11.07 0.89
C ALA A 631 9.92 10.48 1.34
N SER A 632 10.96 10.61 0.50
CA SER A 632 12.33 10.23 0.88
C SER A 632 12.93 11.21 1.88
N TYR A 633 13.72 10.71 2.80
CA TYR A 633 14.43 11.51 3.79
C TYR A 633 15.48 12.42 3.13
N HIS A 634 15.55 13.66 3.59
CA HIS A 634 16.58 14.60 3.20
C HIS A 634 17.35 15.07 4.45
N GLY A 635 18.66 14.84 4.46
CA GLY A 635 19.53 15.21 5.58
C GLY A 635 20.64 14.20 5.83
N CYS A 636 21.30 14.35 6.97
CA CYS A 636 22.32 13.42 7.42
C CYS A 636 21.72 12.43 8.41
N MET A 637 22.14 11.18 8.32
CA MET A 637 21.69 10.13 9.21
C MET A 637 22.76 9.06 9.42
N THR A 638 22.84 8.54 10.66
CA THR A 638 23.52 7.30 10.98
C THR A 638 22.51 6.36 11.63
N VAL A 639 22.53 5.08 11.26
CA VAL A 639 21.60 4.07 11.79
C VAL A 639 22.37 2.93 12.41
N LYS A 640 21.91 2.44 13.54
CA LYS A 640 22.31 1.18 14.16
C LYS A 640 21.08 0.30 14.30
N LEU A 641 21.23 -0.98 14.02
CA LEU A 641 20.20 -1.99 14.24
C LEU A 641 20.75 -3.00 15.24
N SER A 642 20.02 -3.21 16.34
CA SER A 642 20.46 -4.09 17.45
C SER A 642 21.91 -3.79 17.88
N ASN A 643 22.23 -2.54 18.11
CA ASN A 643 23.56 -2.01 18.47
C ASN A 643 24.67 -2.19 17.42
N LYS A 644 24.40 -2.77 16.26
CA LYS A 644 25.36 -2.84 15.14
C LYS A 644 25.15 -1.66 14.19
N ALA A 645 26.21 -0.91 13.89
CA ALA A 645 26.17 0.13 12.88
C ALA A 645 25.77 -0.46 11.53
N LEU A 646 24.80 0.17 10.88
CA LEU A 646 24.35 -0.22 9.55
C LEU A 646 25.25 0.49 8.52
N ASP A 647 26.05 -0.30 7.83
CA ASP A 647 26.92 0.19 6.77
C ASP A 647 26.16 0.19 5.44
N LEU A 648 25.98 1.36 4.84
CA LEU A 648 25.29 1.46 3.55
C LEU A 648 26.05 0.80 2.40
N ASP A 649 27.35 0.56 2.55
CA ASP A 649 28.14 -0.17 1.56
C ASP A 649 27.95 -1.68 1.62
N GLU A 650 27.33 -2.21 2.70
CA GLU A 650 26.84 -3.59 2.80
C GLU A 650 25.43 -3.78 2.20
N ALA A 651 24.72 -2.70 1.81
CA ALA A 651 23.38 -2.79 1.27
C ALA A 651 23.30 -3.64 -0.02
N LEU A 652 22.14 -4.27 -0.25
CA LEU A 652 21.83 -4.94 -1.52
C LEU A 652 21.75 -3.91 -2.67
N TYR A 653 21.18 -2.76 -2.39
CA TYR A 653 21.06 -1.64 -3.30
C TYR A 653 21.17 -0.33 -2.52
N LYS A 654 21.80 0.64 -3.12
CA LYS A 654 21.88 2.03 -2.63
C LYS A 654 21.74 2.97 -3.82
N HIS A 655 20.88 3.96 -3.70
CA HIS A 655 20.75 4.99 -4.75
C HIS A 655 22.07 5.75 -4.92
N SER A 656 22.44 6.05 -6.17
CA SER A 656 23.74 6.64 -6.53
C SER A 656 24.01 8.04 -5.93
N ASP A 657 22.98 8.76 -5.54
CA ASP A 657 23.09 10.11 -5.00
C ASP A 657 23.23 10.11 -3.47
N ILE A 658 23.04 8.96 -2.81
CA ILE A 658 23.28 8.77 -1.37
C ILE A 658 24.78 8.55 -1.14
N THR A 659 25.38 9.32 -0.23
CA THR A 659 26.78 9.10 0.20
C THR A 659 26.78 8.30 1.50
N SER A 660 27.62 7.26 1.60
CA SER A 660 27.58 6.30 2.72
C SER A 660 28.16 6.84 4.00
N HIS A 661 29.36 7.44 3.92
CA HIS A 661 30.14 7.85 5.11
C HIS A 661 30.50 9.35 5.10
N SER A 662 29.93 10.12 4.19
CA SER A 662 30.22 11.54 4.04
C SER A 662 28.95 12.36 4.14
N CYS A 663 28.89 13.24 5.14
CA CYS A 663 27.80 14.18 5.31
C CYS A 663 28.30 15.64 5.20
N PRO A 664 27.71 16.50 4.35
CA PRO A 664 28.03 17.91 4.31
C PRO A 664 27.53 18.60 5.60
N PRO A 665 28.23 19.61 6.15
CA PRO A 665 27.75 20.34 7.30
C PRO A 665 26.54 21.21 6.95
N VAL A 666 25.75 21.55 7.94
CA VAL A 666 24.70 22.56 7.82
C VAL A 666 25.36 23.93 7.53
N GLU A 667 24.78 24.69 6.61
CA GLU A 667 25.23 26.05 6.32
C GLU A 667 25.11 26.92 7.58
N ALA A 668 26.22 27.59 7.93
CA ALA A 668 26.18 28.65 8.91
C ALA A 668 25.23 29.74 8.36
N GLY A 669 24.17 30.05 9.09
CA GLY A 669 23.27 31.13 8.71
C GLY A 669 24.05 32.45 8.59
N PRO A 670 23.54 33.41 7.79
CA PRO A 670 24.16 34.72 7.64
C PRO A 670 24.28 35.47 8.95
#